data_bd136bfea115dd1bf4524e5978d87b56
#
_entry.id   bd136bfea115dd1bf4524e5978d87b56
#
_cell.length_a   1.000
_cell.length_b   1.000
_cell.length_c   1.000
_cell.angle_alpha   90.00
_cell.angle_beta   90.00
_cell.angle_gamma   90.00
#
_symmetry.space_group_name_H-M   'P 1'
#
loop_
_entity.id
_entity.type
_entity.pdbx_description
1 polymer ?
#
loop_
_entity_poly.entity_id
_entity_poly.type
_entity_poly.pdbx_seq_one_letter_code
_entity_poly.pdbx_strand_id
1 'polypeptide(L)'
;MNHTKRGHLLLPLFFFFALSVQAQTLKLSGKITNEKNEPVPGVTIKIAGAGGGSTTDIEGRYILNLSVGKKYEIEFSAVGYETKTITDAEVISGQFNELNLVLAVKAKAEQNVVITGTRSNARRESVASVIAFQKNTNTVASVISAESIRRSPDKNTGEVLKRTPGASLIDGRFLVIRGLADRYNQAMLNGILLTSTEPDRKTFSFDIIPAPMIDNIIINKAFVPELPGEWAGGLIQVNTKDIPTKNFFNIQIGTGFNSQTIGKDFFKAKGGKTDWLGIDDGTRGLPESYTTKSAFNLATQAQRNEIGKEMNNDWDAKPKSVSPNISFQANGGFTGTLFGKKIGGILGINYSKTNRYTDILNQIQTLENGIFSQQFSYKDDRYTEETTVGALASLSLQFDPRNKISVKSIINVNTNNYAINRNGINNNTGDDVYGGELTFRENTFFTAQLTGEHNITTPLKLKWYGSFNILDGYSPDQRRYQYTRATGTQNPYLFLVGNSLAQESGSRVFQTLNDYIYTGGGDLAYTFNMFSQKQTVKGGYMLQVKDRLFDAQLFANYLARDNAALRQLPIDQIFDPSNFGDGSSNSNLFSFNSINNRNFRYLANTILNAGYLQFDNQFSNTIRVVWGLRVENYDQLLGSVKKWDERHKHTEQTDYLPGINATFKLNTRTNLRLSGSQTVIRPEQRELAALTLYDFELNSAVQGNPNLERTKVTNADLRYELYPRSGEVFTLGVFYKYFDKPIEQNLQQGGAIFQFQNPDKAIAYGAELEFRKRLDMIGGLKNFTIQANAAYIKSEVTDEVRKITRPLQGQSPYLLNFGLMYDLEKAGLNATLLYNQIGKRIYLVGDIPASGGGGAPDIWEAPRPVLDFQLGKKMLKNKAEIRLNISDILNRTQYFYQNKDDKTGFKKADDKYRFTRKFGTTFGITFGYSL
;
A
#
# COMPACT_ATOMS: atom_id res chain seq x y z
N MET A 1 23.36 -23.19 13.87
CA MET A 1 23.77 -22.99 12.47
C MET A 1 24.31 -21.58 12.40
N ASN A 2 25.57 -21.45 12.07
CA ASN A 2 26.33 -20.21 12.13
C ASN A 2 25.65 -19.13 11.29
N HIS A 3 25.34 -17.99 11.91
CA HIS A 3 25.07 -16.76 11.17
C HIS A 3 26.38 -16.31 10.52
N THR A 4 26.55 -16.72 9.27
CA THR A 4 27.63 -16.18 8.44
C THR A 4 27.45 -14.69 8.30
N LYS A 5 28.50 -13.97 8.60
CA LYS A 5 28.68 -12.51 8.40
C LYS A 5 28.04 -12.09 7.08
N ARG A 6 27.06 -11.17 7.15
CA ARG A 6 26.55 -10.47 5.96
C ARG A 6 27.71 -9.73 5.29
N GLY A 7 28.28 -10.33 4.24
CA GLY A 7 29.24 -9.66 3.40
C GLY A 7 28.54 -8.54 2.62
N HIS A 8 29.02 -7.33 2.78
CA HIS A 8 28.60 -6.17 2.01
C HIS A 8 28.95 -6.39 0.53
N LEU A 9 27.94 -6.70 -0.30
CA LEU A 9 28.09 -6.70 -1.75
C LEU A 9 27.94 -5.26 -2.25
N LEU A 10 29.03 -4.51 -2.17
CA LEU A 10 29.17 -3.23 -2.88
C LEU A 10 29.52 -3.56 -4.34
N LEU A 11 28.55 -3.49 -5.23
CA LEU A 11 28.81 -3.47 -6.67
C LEU A 11 29.41 -2.12 -7.06
N PRO A 12 30.59 -2.05 -7.73
CA PRO A 12 31.10 -0.80 -8.24
C PRO A 12 30.28 -0.34 -9.45
N LEU A 13 29.65 0.82 -9.33
CA LEU A 13 28.94 1.50 -10.41
C LEU A 13 29.97 2.15 -11.35
N PHE A 14 30.22 1.54 -12.51
CA PHE A 14 31.05 2.15 -13.58
C PHE A 14 30.25 3.27 -14.26
N PHE A 15 30.71 4.49 -14.12
CA PHE A 15 30.27 5.66 -14.87
C PHE A 15 31.00 5.72 -16.22
N PHE A 16 30.28 5.51 -17.31
CA PHE A 16 30.74 5.89 -18.63
C PHE A 16 30.00 7.14 -19.09
N PHE A 17 30.67 8.26 -19.12
CA PHE A 17 30.21 9.47 -19.77
C PHE A 17 30.65 9.47 -21.24
N ALA A 18 29.73 9.27 -22.17
CA ALA A 18 29.95 9.54 -23.59
C ALA A 18 29.30 10.88 -23.94
N LEU A 19 30.10 11.85 -24.29
CA LEU A 19 29.65 13.14 -24.85
C LEU A 19 29.18 12.92 -26.29
N SER A 20 27.89 12.99 -26.51
CA SER A 20 27.29 13.00 -27.86
C SER A 20 26.89 14.41 -28.25
N VAL A 21 27.38 14.86 -29.38
CA VAL A 21 26.96 16.09 -30.04
C VAL A 21 25.49 16.00 -30.44
N GLN A 22 24.62 16.82 -29.83
CA GLN A 22 23.19 16.83 -30.11
C GLN A 22 22.87 17.78 -31.27
N ALA A 23 22.23 17.26 -32.31
CA ALA A 23 21.49 18.08 -33.25
C ALA A 23 20.30 18.74 -32.52
N GLN A 24 20.20 20.07 -32.59
CA GLN A 24 19.09 20.80 -31.99
C GLN A 24 17.77 20.41 -32.68
N THR A 25 16.85 19.88 -31.89
CA THR A 25 15.49 19.57 -32.32
C THR A 25 14.51 20.58 -31.78
N LEU A 26 13.64 21.10 -32.60
CA LEU A 26 12.54 21.99 -32.25
C LEU A 26 11.19 21.29 -32.38
N LYS A 27 10.19 21.83 -31.71
CA LYS A 27 8.82 21.32 -31.75
C LYS A 27 8.03 22.01 -32.87
N LEU A 28 7.48 21.21 -33.78
CA LEU A 28 6.37 21.61 -34.63
C LEU A 28 5.08 21.21 -33.91
N SER A 29 4.22 22.16 -33.62
CA SER A 29 2.90 21.93 -33.02
C SER A 29 1.81 22.33 -34.04
N GLY A 30 0.60 21.84 -33.83
CA GLY A 30 -0.53 22.25 -34.65
C GLY A 30 -1.84 21.63 -34.19
N LYS A 31 -2.93 22.06 -34.82
CA LYS A 31 -4.27 21.56 -34.59
C LYS A 31 -4.86 21.01 -35.87
N ILE A 32 -5.45 19.83 -35.79
CA ILE A 32 -6.15 19.20 -36.90
C ILE A 32 -7.65 19.24 -36.66
N THR A 33 -8.38 19.80 -37.59
CA THR A 33 -9.85 19.93 -37.58
C THR A 33 -10.46 19.24 -38.78
N ASN A 34 -11.76 19.01 -38.77
CA ASN A 34 -12.55 18.64 -39.94
C ASN A 34 -13.11 19.89 -40.61
N GLU A 35 -13.83 19.70 -41.70
CA GLU A 35 -14.44 20.79 -42.51
C GLU A 35 -15.49 21.60 -41.70
N LYS A 36 -15.97 21.09 -40.60
CA LYS A 36 -16.88 21.77 -39.67
C LYS A 36 -16.14 22.47 -38.52
N ASN A 37 -14.82 22.59 -38.62
CA ASN A 37 -13.96 23.19 -37.64
C ASN A 37 -13.96 22.45 -36.27
N GLU A 38 -14.41 21.16 -36.24
CA GLU A 38 -14.37 20.32 -35.07
C GLU A 38 -12.99 19.62 -34.96
N PRO A 39 -12.38 19.49 -33.79
CA PRO A 39 -11.09 18.84 -33.68
C PRO A 39 -11.18 17.37 -34.07
N VAL A 40 -10.17 16.87 -34.80
CA VAL A 40 -10.05 15.45 -35.16
C VAL A 40 -9.03 14.77 -34.28
N PRO A 41 -9.48 13.99 -33.28
CA PRO A 41 -8.59 13.26 -32.43
C PRO A 41 -8.09 11.96 -33.07
N GLY A 42 -6.89 11.51 -32.70
CA GLY A 42 -6.34 10.24 -33.14
C GLY A 42 -5.82 10.25 -34.60
N VAL A 43 -5.60 11.38 -35.16
CA VAL A 43 -4.92 11.51 -36.49
C VAL A 43 -3.49 11.00 -36.31
N THR A 44 -3.12 10.01 -37.06
CA THR A 44 -1.74 9.50 -37.12
C THR A 44 -0.91 10.43 -38.02
N ILE A 45 0.18 10.91 -37.48
CA ILE A 45 1.12 11.81 -38.14
C ILE A 45 2.44 11.08 -38.32
N LYS A 46 2.87 10.86 -39.56
CA LYS A 46 4.10 10.16 -39.90
C LYS A 46 5.06 11.07 -40.62
N ILE A 47 6.34 10.96 -40.35
CA ILE A 47 7.40 11.63 -41.08
C ILE A 47 7.94 10.61 -42.10
N ALA A 48 7.82 10.92 -43.40
CA ALA A 48 8.30 10.05 -44.46
C ALA A 48 9.84 9.95 -44.40
N GLY A 49 10.37 8.73 -44.49
CA GLY A 49 11.82 8.49 -44.48
C GLY A 49 12.51 8.65 -43.13
N ALA A 50 11.80 8.99 -42.07
CA ALA A 50 12.32 9.05 -40.70
C ALA A 50 11.43 8.25 -39.74
N GLY A 51 12.01 7.50 -38.82
CA GLY A 51 11.31 6.64 -37.90
C GLY A 51 10.54 7.34 -36.74
N GLY A 52 9.93 8.51 -37.05
CA GLY A 52 9.21 9.32 -36.05
C GLY A 52 7.79 9.68 -36.49
N GLY A 53 6.94 9.95 -35.50
CA GLY A 53 5.56 10.39 -35.73
C GLY A 53 4.88 10.81 -34.43
N SER A 54 3.65 11.29 -34.54
CA SER A 54 2.80 11.69 -33.41
C SER A 54 1.36 11.31 -33.70
N THR A 55 0.48 11.48 -32.72
CA THR A 55 -0.97 11.40 -32.92
C THR A 55 -1.60 12.63 -32.30
N THR A 56 -2.70 13.10 -32.89
CA THR A 56 -3.46 14.20 -32.30
C THR A 56 -4.11 13.75 -31.01
N ASP A 57 -4.10 14.67 -30.05
CA ASP A 57 -4.95 14.57 -28.86
C ASP A 57 -6.42 14.82 -29.23
N ILE A 58 -7.26 14.90 -28.26
CA ILE A 58 -8.70 15.04 -28.43
C ILE A 58 -9.16 16.45 -28.80
N GLU A 59 -8.33 17.45 -28.54
CA GLU A 59 -8.50 18.80 -29.06
C GLU A 59 -7.97 18.92 -30.50
N GLY A 60 -7.54 17.77 -31.08
CA GLY A 60 -6.95 17.71 -32.41
C GLY A 60 -5.52 18.26 -32.46
N ARG A 61 -4.86 18.48 -31.32
CA ARG A 61 -3.51 19.05 -31.26
C ARG A 61 -2.46 17.96 -31.36
N TYR A 62 -1.32 18.29 -31.94
CA TYR A 62 -0.17 17.40 -32.02
C TYR A 62 1.14 18.15 -31.80
N ILE A 63 2.18 17.41 -31.51
CA ILE A 63 3.55 17.89 -31.38
C ILE A 63 4.47 16.88 -32.07
N LEU A 64 5.33 17.37 -32.98
CA LEU A 64 6.42 16.64 -33.58
C LEU A 64 7.74 17.28 -33.19
N ASN A 65 8.77 16.48 -32.93
CA ASN A 65 10.13 16.98 -32.76
C ASN A 65 10.90 16.82 -34.08
N LEU A 66 11.31 17.92 -34.65
CA LEU A 66 12.01 17.97 -35.93
C LEU A 66 13.37 18.65 -35.77
N SER A 67 14.38 18.21 -36.50
CA SER A 67 15.71 18.86 -36.48
C SER A 67 15.66 20.14 -37.29
N VAL A 68 16.30 21.20 -36.79
CA VAL A 68 16.38 22.51 -37.45
C VAL A 68 17.13 22.39 -38.79
N GLY A 69 16.66 23.11 -39.81
CA GLY A 69 17.29 23.20 -41.11
C GLY A 69 17.10 21.97 -42.01
N LYS A 70 16.14 21.10 -41.67
CA LYS A 70 15.74 19.97 -42.55
C LYS A 70 14.30 20.12 -42.96
N LYS A 71 14.03 19.82 -44.22
CA LYS A 71 12.67 19.71 -44.75
C LYS A 71 12.15 18.30 -44.60
N TYR A 72 10.90 18.20 -44.18
CA TYR A 72 10.24 16.93 -43.92
C TYR A 72 8.97 16.80 -44.74
N GLU A 73 8.71 15.61 -45.20
CA GLU A 73 7.41 15.22 -45.73
C GLU A 73 6.60 14.56 -44.57
N ILE A 74 5.43 15.12 -44.27
CA ILE A 74 4.62 14.70 -43.13
C ILE A 74 3.25 14.25 -43.61
N GLU A 75 2.92 13.00 -43.35
CA GLU A 75 1.64 12.39 -43.69
C GLU A 75 0.68 12.43 -42.49
N PHE A 76 -0.52 12.93 -42.71
CA PHE A 76 -1.61 12.98 -41.73
C PHE A 76 -2.74 12.04 -42.16
N SER A 77 -3.01 11.02 -41.39
CA SER A 77 -4.04 10.02 -41.68
C SER A 77 -4.93 9.73 -40.49
N ALA A 78 -6.23 9.66 -40.74
CA ALA A 78 -7.23 9.29 -39.72
C ALA A 78 -8.33 8.43 -40.33
N VAL A 79 -8.95 7.57 -39.52
CA VAL A 79 -10.06 6.73 -39.96
C VAL A 79 -11.27 7.61 -40.29
N GLY A 80 -11.80 7.47 -41.48
CA GLY A 80 -12.93 8.26 -41.93
C GLY A 80 -12.57 9.59 -42.59
N TYR A 81 -11.27 9.92 -42.72
CA TYR A 81 -10.77 11.13 -43.37
C TYR A 81 -9.82 10.79 -44.51
N GLU A 82 -9.70 11.68 -45.45
CA GLU A 82 -8.70 11.58 -46.53
C GLU A 82 -7.29 11.81 -45.95
N THR A 83 -6.34 10.98 -46.37
CA THR A 83 -4.93 11.16 -46.01
C THR A 83 -4.40 12.42 -46.67
N LYS A 84 -3.73 13.28 -45.91
CA LYS A 84 -3.14 14.53 -46.44
C LYS A 84 -1.65 14.53 -46.14
N THR A 85 -0.85 14.85 -47.16
CA THR A 85 0.60 14.91 -47.04
C THR A 85 1.05 16.36 -47.25
N ILE A 86 1.91 16.83 -46.36
CA ILE A 86 2.55 18.13 -46.44
C ILE A 86 4.02 17.90 -46.76
N THR A 87 4.45 18.43 -47.90
CA THR A 87 5.86 18.41 -48.31
C THR A 87 6.53 19.72 -47.85
N ASP A 88 7.84 19.65 -47.63
CA ASP A 88 8.67 20.81 -47.24
C ASP A 88 8.36 21.43 -45.85
N ALA A 89 7.81 20.67 -44.90
CA ALA A 89 7.65 21.15 -43.54
C ALA A 89 9.02 21.34 -42.86
N GLU A 90 9.29 22.54 -42.36
CA GLU A 90 10.56 22.93 -41.75
C GLU A 90 10.30 23.63 -40.39
N VAL A 91 11.19 23.42 -39.41
CA VAL A 91 11.19 24.16 -38.14
C VAL A 91 12.33 25.16 -38.09
N ILE A 92 12.01 26.40 -37.74
CA ILE A 92 12.95 27.54 -37.75
C ILE A 92 13.23 27.92 -36.29
N SER A 93 14.53 28.07 -35.99
CA SER A 93 14.97 28.45 -34.64
C SER A 93 14.55 29.90 -34.33
N GLY A 94 14.01 30.11 -33.13
CA GLY A 94 13.55 31.43 -32.69
C GLY A 94 12.14 31.81 -33.12
N GLN A 95 11.44 30.98 -33.89
CA GLN A 95 10.04 31.19 -34.27
C GLN A 95 9.08 30.17 -33.62
N PHE A 96 7.81 30.56 -33.59
CA PHE A 96 6.74 29.66 -33.15
C PHE A 96 6.33 28.77 -34.33
N ASN A 97 6.76 27.50 -34.31
CA ASN A 97 6.50 26.57 -35.40
C ASN A 97 5.13 25.91 -35.23
N GLU A 98 4.12 26.39 -35.95
CA GLU A 98 2.75 25.88 -35.88
C GLU A 98 2.24 25.51 -37.26
N LEU A 99 1.66 24.32 -37.44
CA LEU A 99 1.06 23.83 -38.66
C LEU A 99 -0.35 23.29 -38.39
N ASN A 100 -1.36 24.09 -38.66
CA ASN A 100 -2.76 23.73 -38.55
C ASN A 100 -3.29 23.11 -39.84
N LEU A 101 -4.12 22.07 -39.76
CA LEU A 101 -4.59 21.32 -40.91
C LEU A 101 -6.09 20.97 -40.79
N VAL A 102 -6.77 21.03 -41.96
CA VAL A 102 -8.14 20.53 -42.07
C VAL A 102 -8.14 19.23 -42.87
N LEU A 103 -8.75 18.18 -42.33
CA LEU A 103 -8.95 16.89 -42.98
C LEU A 103 -10.37 16.80 -43.55
N ALA A 104 -10.50 16.47 -44.84
CA ALA A 104 -11.77 16.18 -45.45
C ALA A 104 -12.30 14.80 -45.09
N VAL A 105 -13.61 14.66 -44.90
CA VAL A 105 -14.27 13.39 -44.61
C VAL A 105 -14.29 12.53 -45.88
N LYS A 106 -13.79 11.29 -45.78
CA LYS A 106 -13.83 10.34 -46.89
C LYS A 106 -15.25 9.91 -47.20
N ALA A 107 -15.71 10.11 -48.41
CA ALA A 107 -17.03 9.66 -48.86
C ALA A 107 -17.15 8.14 -48.71
N LYS A 108 -18.26 7.67 -48.15
CA LYS A 108 -18.51 6.28 -47.67
C LYS A 108 -18.17 5.22 -48.72
N ALA A 109 -17.26 4.34 -48.39
CA ALA A 109 -17.35 2.93 -48.70
C ALA A 109 -17.38 2.21 -47.37
N GLU A 110 -18.45 1.46 -47.13
CA GLU A 110 -18.65 0.71 -45.88
C GLU A 110 -17.60 -0.41 -45.75
N GLN A 111 -16.66 -0.24 -44.88
CA GLN A 111 -15.97 -1.33 -44.18
C GLN A 111 -15.60 -0.86 -42.78
N ASN A 112 -16.31 -1.41 -41.80
CA ASN A 112 -16.02 -1.23 -40.39
C ASN A 112 -14.68 -1.91 -40.04
N VAL A 113 -13.60 -1.14 -40.00
CA VAL A 113 -12.35 -1.58 -39.37
C VAL A 113 -12.34 -1.10 -37.94
N VAL A 114 -12.86 -1.95 -37.06
CA VAL A 114 -12.65 -1.77 -35.61
C VAL A 114 -11.20 -2.13 -35.31
N ILE A 115 -10.34 -1.12 -35.24
CA ILE A 115 -8.97 -1.31 -34.75
C ILE A 115 -9.02 -1.45 -33.24
N THR A 116 -9.24 -2.65 -32.74
CA THR A 116 -8.83 -3.03 -31.39
C THR A 116 -7.36 -3.43 -31.42
N GLY A 117 -6.50 -2.47 -31.64
CA GLY A 117 -5.11 -2.60 -31.26
C GLY A 117 -5.05 -2.60 -29.73
N THR A 118 -4.93 -3.75 -29.11
CA THR A 118 -4.38 -3.84 -27.75
C THR A 118 -2.92 -3.38 -27.88
N ARG A 119 -2.69 -2.06 -27.93
CA ARG A 119 -1.37 -1.52 -27.65
C ARG A 119 -1.15 -1.76 -26.17
N SER A 120 -0.48 -2.88 -25.84
CA SER A 120 0.17 -3.01 -24.57
C SER A 120 1.06 -1.79 -24.40
N ASN A 121 0.85 -1.03 -23.33
CA ASN A 121 1.69 0.08 -22.89
C ASN A 121 1.70 1.36 -23.77
N ALA A 122 0.63 1.70 -24.48
CA ALA A 122 0.43 3.09 -24.86
C ALA A 122 0.26 3.91 -23.57
N ARG A 123 1.20 4.78 -23.29
CA ARG A 123 1.40 5.58 -22.10
C ARG A 123 0.11 6.11 -21.52
N ARG A 124 -0.26 5.58 -20.38
CA ARG A 124 -1.40 6.03 -19.58
C ARG A 124 -0.98 7.16 -18.64
N GLU A 125 -0.05 8.01 -19.07
CA GLU A 125 0.49 9.08 -18.24
C GLU A 125 -0.50 10.21 -18.00
N SER A 126 -1.36 10.53 -19.00
CA SER A 126 -2.33 11.61 -18.87
C SER A 126 -3.67 11.14 -18.31
N VAL A 127 -4.38 12.05 -17.63
CA VAL A 127 -5.75 11.78 -17.13
C VAL A 127 -6.67 11.35 -18.26
N ALA A 128 -6.55 11.96 -19.43
CA ALA A 128 -7.36 11.68 -20.60
C ALA A 128 -7.15 10.24 -21.12
N SER A 129 -5.89 9.81 -21.24
CA SER A 129 -5.55 8.46 -21.72
C SER A 129 -6.01 7.37 -20.73
N VAL A 130 -5.96 7.67 -19.43
CA VAL A 130 -6.40 6.77 -18.38
C VAL A 130 -7.92 6.61 -18.36
N ILE A 131 -8.67 7.70 -18.51
CA ILE A 131 -10.15 7.64 -18.62
C ILE A 131 -10.58 6.93 -19.92
N ALA A 132 -9.88 7.14 -21.03
CA ALA A 132 -10.12 6.39 -22.27
C ALA A 132 -9.84 4.89 -22.08
N PHE A 133 -8.82 4.53 -21.31
CA PHE A 133 -8.56 3.14 -20.93
C PHE A 133 -9.68 2.58 -20.04
N GLN A 134 -10.10 3.30 -19.00
CA GLN A 134 -11.19 2.90 -18.11
C GLN A 134 -12.48 2.60 -18.90
N LYS A 135 -12.80 3.45 -19.87
CA LYS A 135 -13.95 3.25 -20.78
C LYS A 135 -13.89 1.94 -21.57
N ASN A 136 -12.67 1.52 -22.00
CA ASN A 136 -12.47 0.38 -22.89
C ASN A 136 -11.95 -0.88 -22.20
N THR A 137 -11.75 -0.85 -20.87
CA THR A 137 -11.31 -2.03 -20.12
C THR A 137 -12.37 -3.14 -20.15
N ASN A 138 -11.92 -4.37 -19.90
CA ASN A 138 -12.75 -5.57 -19.87
C ASN A 138 -13.39 -5.86 -18.51
N THR A 139 -13.16 -4.99 -17.53
CA THR A 139 -13.65 -5.15 -16.14
C THR A 139 -14.09 -3.81 -15.57
N VAL A 140 -14.76 -3.82 -14.43
CA VAL A 140 -15.04 -2.60 -13.66
C VAL A 140 -13.76 -2.16 -12.98
N ALA A 141 -13.18 -1.05 -13.42
CA ALA A 141 -11.94 -0.52 -12.87
C ALA A 141 -11.99 0.99 -12.69
N SER A 142 -11.19 1.50 -11.75
CA SER A 142 -10.83 2.92 -11.61
C SER A 142 -9.33 3.05 -11.84
N VAL A 143 -8.89 4.11 -12.52
CA VAL A 143 -7.48 4.25 -12.91
C VAL A 143 -6.94 5.63 -12.54
N ILE A 144 -5.70 5.65 -12.02
CA ILE A 144 -4.99 6.88 -11.67
C ILE A 144 -3.80 7.04 -12.61
N SER A 145 -3.64 8.22 -13.20
CA SER A 145 -2.53 8.53 -14.11
C SER A 145 -1.30 9.07 -13.39
N ALA A 146 -0.12 8.94 -14.00
CA ALA A 146 1.10 9.61 -13.55
C ALA A 146 0.91 11.13 -13.44
N GLU A 147 0.11 11.73 -14.32
CA GLU A 147 -0.22 13.15 -14.26
C GLU A 147 -0.97 13.52 -12.98
N SER A 148 -1.99 12.74 -12.60
CA SER A 148 -2.72 12.95 -11.35
C SER A 148 -1.81 12.80 -10.12
N ILE A 149 -0.89 11.83 -10.18
CA ILE A 149 0.09 11.59 -9.11
C ILE A 149 1.03 12.79 -8.97
N ARG A 150 1.56 13.30 -10.07
CA ARG A 150 2.45 14.48 -10.05
C ARG A 150 1.78 15.76 -9.55
N ARG A 151 0.45 15.87 -9.73
CA ARG A 151 -0.35 17.03 -9.29
C ARG A 151 -0.83 16.92 -7.85
N SER A 152 -0.52 15.84 -7.16
CA SER A 152 -0.88 15.63 -5.77
C SER A 152 0.33 15.80 -4.84
N PRO A 153 0.14 16.14 -3.55
CA PRO A 153 1.22 16.23 -2.58
C PRO A 153 1.77 14.87 -2.15
N ASP A 154 1.32 13.79 -2.79
CA ASP A 154 1.54 12.43 -2.36
C ASP A 154 2.99 12.01 -2.55
N LYS A 155 3.57 11.44 -1.50
CA LYS A 155 4.94 10.97 -1.47
C LYS A 155 5.08 9.53 -1.94
N ASN A 156 4.08 8.72 -1.66
CA ASN A 156 4.05 7.29 -1.93
C ASN A 156 2.71 6.85 -2.53
N THR A 157 2.66 5.60 -2.95
CA THR A 157 1.47 5.00 -3.58
C THR A 157 0.24 4.99 -2.67
N GLY A 158 0.43 4.80 -1.36
CA GLY A 158 -0.68 4.80 -0.40
C GLY A 158 -1.41 6.14 -0.37
N GLU A 159 -0.68 7.23 -0.26
CA GLU A 159 -1.27 8.58 -0.28
C GLU A 159 -2.00 8.88 -1.58
N VAL A 160 -1.50 8.38 -2.72
CA VAL A 160 -2.18 8.48 -4.02
C VAL A 160 -3.50 7.72 -4.01
N LEU A 161 -3.50 6.51 -3.46
CA LEU A 161 -4.66 5.61 -3.46
C LEU A 161 -5.83 6.12 -2.61
N LYS A 162 -5.57 6.84 -1.51
CA LYS A 162 -6.65 7.42 -0.68
C LYS A 162 -7.58 8.38 -1.44
N ARG A 163 -7.15 8.84 -2.64
CA ARG A 163 -7.89 9.78 -3.50
C ARG A 163 -8.73 9.08 -4.57
N THR A 164 -8.70 7.75 -4.59
CA THR A 164 -9.42 6.96 -5.58
C THR A 164 -10.87 6.74 -5.16
N PRO A 165 -11.79 6.61 -6.13
CA PRO A 165 -13.18 6.29 -5.85
C PRO A 165 -13.35 5.02 -5.01
N GLY A 166 -14.06 5.16 -3.88
CA GLY A 166 -14.33 4.05 -2.97
C GLY A 166 -13.10 3.56 -2.18
N ALA A 167 -12.01 4.33 -2.15
CA ALA A 167 -10.79 3.99 -1.43
C ALA A 167 -10.50 4.94 -0.25
N SER A 168 -9.93 4.40 0.82
CA SER A 168 -9.40 5.13 1.98
C SER A 168 -8.19 4.41 2.56
N LEU A 169 -7.45 5.03 3.46
CA LEU A 169 -6.30 4.42 4.13
C LEU A 169 -6.55 4.22 5.63
N ILE A 170 -6.06 3.10 6.14
CA ILE A 170 -5.83 2.85 7.57
C ILE A 170 -4.37 3.14 7.88
N ASP A 171 -4.09 3.80 8.99
CA ASP A 171 -2.73 4.12 9.47
C ASP A 171 -1.85 4.81 8.41
N GLY A 172 -2.47 5.48 7.41
CA GLY A 172 -1.78 6.20 6.35
C GLY A 172 -1.16 5.33 5.23
N ARG A 173 -1.25 4.00 5.28
CA ARG A 173 -0.56 3.08 4.36
C ARG A 173 -1.35 1.87 3.89
N PHE A 174 -2.37 1.42 4.63
CA PHE A 174 -3.14 0.23 4.28
C PHE A 174 -4.46 0.60 3.61
N LEU A 175 -4.72 0.03 2.46
CA LEU A 175 -5.84 0.43 1.62
C LEU A 175 -7.13 -0.30 1.97
N VAL A 176 -8.19 0.47 2.11
CA VAL A 176 -9.58 0.03 2.26
C VAL A 176 -10.33 0.37 0.97
N ILE A 177 -10.95 -0.59 0.34
CA ILE A 177 -11.76 -0.39 -0.88
C ILE A 177 -13.18 -0.84 -0.61
N ARG A 178 -14.15 -0.01 -1.03
CA ARG A 178 -15.59 -0.27 -0.79
C ARG A 178 -15.89 -0.48 0.70
N GLY A 179 -15.18 0.26 1.55
CA GLY A 179 -15.31 0.13 3.00
C GLY A 179 -14.87 -1.20 3.60
N LEU A 180 -14.43 -2.17 2.79
CA LEU A 180 -13.93 -3.45 3.27
C LEU A 180 -12.51 -3.30 3.80
N ALA A 181 -12.23 -3.96 4.93
CA ALA A 181 -10.91 -3.92 5.57
C ALA A 181 -9.77 -4.26 4.59
N ASP A 182 -8.59 -3.78 4.91
CA ASP A 182 -7.38 -3.97 4.11
C ASP A 182 -7.08 -5.43 3.75
N ARG A 183 -7.40 -6.39 4.64
CA ARG A 183 -7.24 -7.83 4.39
C ARG A 183 -8.02 -8.37 3.18
N TYR A 184 -9.06 -7.66 2.73
CA TYR A 184 -9.88 -8.02 1.57
C TYR A 184 -9.35 -7.45 0.26
N ASN A 185 -8.22 -6.75 0.28
CA ASN A 185 -7.58 -6.15 -0.88
C ASN A 185 -6.27 -6.85 -1.21
N GLN A 186 -5.90 -6.82 -2.49
CA GLN A 186 -4.67 -7.45 -2.97
C GLN A 186 -3.89 -6.51 -3.88
N ALA A 187 -2.56 -6.65 -3.88
CA ALA A 187 -1.66 -5.81 -4.65
C ALA A 187 -0.93 -6.59 -5.74
N MET A 188 -0.71 -5.94 -6.89
CA MET A 188 0.17 -6.41 -7.96
C MET A 188 1.15 -5.31 -8.35
N LEU A 189 2.37 -5.67 -8.67
CA LEU A 189 3.38 -4.78 -9.22
C LEU A 189 3.77 -5.26 -10.62
N ASN A 190 3.52 -4.40 -11.63
CA ASN A 190 3.77 -4.73 -13.04
C ASN A 190 3.07 -6.02 -13.53
N GLY A 191 1.92 -6.34 -12.97
CA GLY A 191 1.16 -7.54 -13.30
C GLY A 191 1.54 -8.79 -12.51
N ILE A 192 2.47 -8.71 -11.57
CA ILE A 192 2.91 -9.82 -10.71
C ILE A 192 2.33 -9.64 -9.31
N LEU A 193 1.77 -10.72 -8.78
CA LEU A 193 1.13 -10.75 -7.47
C LEU A 193 2.14 -10.46 -6.35
N LEU A 194 1.79 -9.53 -5.46
CA LEU A 194 2.54 -9.24 -4.24
C LEU A 194 1.85 -9.87 -3.04
N THR A 195 2.64 -10.24 -2.05
CA THR A 195 2.14 -10.74 -0.77
C THR A 195 2.14 -9.65 0.29
N SER A 196 1.67 -9.98 1.49
CA SER A 196 1.73 -9.05 2.62
C SER A 196 3.15 -8.57 2.89
N THR A 197 3.30 -7.28 3.19
CA THR A 197 4.57 -6.66 3.61
C THR A 197 4.70 -6.55 5.12
N GLU A 198 3.65 -6.93 5.85
CA GLU A 198 3.63 -6.85 7.31
C GLU A 198 3.73 -8.26 7.92
N PRO A 199 4.56 -8.45 8.96
CA PRO A 199 4.75 -9.75 9.59
C PRO A 199 3.53 -10.23 10.37
N ASP A 200 2.72 -9.31 10.85
CA ASP A 200 1.62 -9.53 11.79
C ASP A 200 0.23 -9.22 11.19
N ARG A 201 0.16 -8.85 9.90
CA ARG A 201 -1.07 -8.40 9.25
C ARG A 201 -1.15 -8.83 7.78
N LYS A 202 -2.32 -9.29 7.35
CA LYS A 202 -2.57 -9.59 5.93
C LYS A 202 -2.88 -8.32 5.16
N THR A 203 -1.84 -7.60 4.73
CA THR A 203 -2.00 -6.40 3.92
C THR A 203 -0.70 -6.01 3.24
N PHE A 204 -0.80 -5.30 2.13
CA PHE A 204 0.34 -4.70 1.44
C PHE A 204 0.46 -3.23 1.84
N SER A 205 1.64 -2.83 2.29
CA SER A 205 1.93 -1.44 2.63
C SER A 205 2.28 -0.67 1.37
N PHE A 206 1.40 0.22 0.94
CA PHE A 206 1.59 0.99 -0.30
C PHE A 206 2.56 2.17 -0.17
N ASP A 207 3.09 2.43 1.00
CA ASP A 207 4.11 3.46 1.24
C ASP A 207 5.50 3.07 0.75
N ILE A 208 5.76 1.78 0.53
CA ILE A 208 7.05 1.28 0.04
C ILE A 208 7.33 1.60 -1.44
N ILE A 209 6.31 1.97 -2.23
CA ILE A 209 6.48 2.30 -3.64
C ILE A 209 6.41 3.82 -3.82
N PRO A 210 7.52 4.50 -4.16
CA PRO A 210 7.54 5.94 -4.32
C PRO A 210 6.65 6.42 -5.48
N ALA A 211 5.83 7.44 -5.24
CA ALA A 211 4.89 7.97 -6.21
C ALA A 211 5.50 8.40 -7.55
N PRO A 212 6.70 9.02 -7.62
CA PRO A 212 7.29 9.43 -8.90
C PRO A 212 7.70 8.28 -9.84
N MET A 213 7.83 7.06 -9.32
CA MET A 213 8.23 5.88 -10.09
C MET A 213 7.05 5.21 -10.79
N ILE A 214 5.82 5.64 -10.47
CA ILE A 214 4.58 5.05 -10.97
C ILE A 214 4.23 5.66 -12.33
N ASP A 215 3.85 4.80 -13.26
CA ASP A 215 3.23 5.19 -14.53
C ASP A 215 1.71 5.33 -14.39
N ASN A 216 1.07 4.31 -13.83
CA ASN A 216 -0.35 4.33 -13.51
C ASN A 216 -0.69 3.31 -12.43
N ILE A 217 -1.86 3.50 -11.80
CA ILE A 217 -2.45 2.54 -10.88
C ILE A 217 -3.83 2.17 -11.39
N ILE A 218 -4.12 0.87 -11.47
CA ILE A 218 -5.41 0.32 -11.85
C ILE A 218 -6.01 -0.38 -10.64
N ILE A 219 -7.21 0.01 -10.26
CA ILE A 219 -7.96 -0.65 -9.18
C ILE A 219 -9.11 -1.40 -9.82
N ASN A 220 -8.96 -2.72 -9.92
CA ASN A 220 -10.03 -3.60 -10.41
C ASN A 220 -11.02 -3.85 -9.27
N LYS A 221 -12.29 -3.67 -9.55
CA LYS A 221 -13.40 -3.85 -8.61
C LYS A 221 -14.32 -5.01 -8.97
N ALA A 222 -14.19 -5.55 -10.18
CA ALA A 222 -14.84 -6.77 -10.64
C ALA A 222 -13.79 -7.76 -11.15
N PHE A 223 -13.98 -9.03 -10.84
CA PHE A 223 -13.07 -10.11 -11.19
C PHE A 223 -13.23 -10.54 -12.64
N VAL A 224 -12.14 -10.88 -13.28
CA VAL A 224 -12.04 -11.63 -14.53
C VAL A 224 -11.02 -12.75 -14.36
N PRO A 225 -11.14 -13.89 -15.06
CA PRO A 225 -10.30 -15.09 -14.83
C PRO A 225 -8.78 -14.88 -14.97
N GLU A 226 -8.35 -13.90 -15.76
CA GLU A 226 -6.93 -13.53 -15.89
C GLU A 226 -6.32 -12.92 -14.62
N LEU A 227 -7.17 -12.43 -13.68
CA LEU A 227 -6.73 -11.83 -12.44
C LEU A 227 -6.63 -12.88 -11.32
N PRO A 228 -5.72 -12.71 -10.32
CA PRO A 228 -5.71 -13.56 -9.14
C PRO A 228 -7.07 -13.57 -8.44
N GLY A 229 -7.41 -14.69 -7.82
CA GLY A 229 -8.72 -14.88 -7.18
C GLY A 229 -8.84 -14.38 -5.74
N GLU A 230 -7.73 -14.01 -5.11
CA GLU A 230 -7.68 -13.74 -3.67
C GLU A 230 -7.91 -12.26 -3.32
N TRP A 231 -9.12 -11.77 -3.51
CA TRP A 231 -9.56 -10.42 -3.09
C TRP A 231 -11.08 -10.28 -3.13
N ALA A 232 -11.61 -9.31 -2.38
CA ALA A 232 -13.03 -8.99 -2.37
C ALA A 232 -13.32 -7.49 -2.46
N GLY A 233 -12.47 -6.62 -1.93
CA GLY A 233 -12.61 -5.16 -2.03
C GLY A 233 -12.14 -4.66 -3.38
N GLY A 234 -10.87 -4.87 -3.69
CA GLY A 234 -10.23 -4.50 -4.95
C GLY A 234 -8.87 -5.12 -5.13
N LEU A 235 -8.48 -5.26 -6.41
CA LEU A 235 -7.13 -5.65 -6.82
C LEU A 235 -6.41 -4.43 -7.36
N ILE A 236 -5.34 -4.03 -6.69
CA ILE A 236 -4.56 -2.83 -6.98
C ILE A 236 -3.35 -3.22 -7.83
N GLN A 237 -3.32 -2.79 -9.08
CA GLN A 237 -2.19 -2.98 -9.98
C GLN A 237 -1.37 -1.70 -10.07
N VAL A 238 -0.19 -1.69 -9.47
CA VAL A 238 0.77 -0.59 -9.59
C VAL A 238 1.70 -0.89 -10.77
N ASN A 239 1.71 -0.02 -11.76
CA ASN A 239 2.58 -0.15 -12.92
C ASN A 239 3.67 0.92 -12.84
N THR A 240 4.92 0.48 -12.87
CA THR A 240 6.08 1.36 -12.91
C THR A 240 6.38 1.78 -14.35
N LYS A 241 7.05 2.92 -14.49
CA LYS A 241 7.48 3.41 -15.79
C LYS A 241 8.34 2.39 -16.53
N ASP A 242 8.23 2.38 -17.85
CA ASP A 242 8.97 1.51 -18.77
C ASP A 242 9.94 2.35 -19.63
N ILE A 243 10.18 2.00 -20.89
CA ILE A 243 11.07 2.77 -21.78
C ILE A 243 10.58 4.23 -21.90
N PRO A 244 11.38 5.23 -21.52
CA PRO A 244 10.99 6.63 -21.67
C PRO A 244 11.00 7.06 -23.14
N THR A 245 10.22 8.10 -23.49
CA THR A 245 10.22 8.67 -24.86
C THR A 245 11.44 9.50 -25.16
N LYS A 246 11.98 10.13 -24.15
CA LYS A 246 13.13 11.00 -24.21
C LYS A 246 13.97 10.78 -22.96
N ASN A 247 15.22 11.11 -23.05
CA ASN A 247 16.09 11.16 -21.87
C ASN A 247 15.56 12.24 -20.91
N PHE A 248 15.60 11.96 -19.65
CA PHE A 248 15.19 12.90 -18.61
C PHE A 248 15.97 12.65 -17.33
N PHE A 249 16.10 13.69 -16.56
CA PHE A 249 16.62 13.62 -15.20
C PHE A 249 15.84 14.59 -14.32
N ASN A 250 15.38 14.11 -13.16
CA ASN A 250 14.62 14.91 -12.21
C ASN A 250 15.22 14.74 -10.81
N ILE A 251 15.35 15.84 -10.11
CA ILE A 251 15.72 15.88 -8.69
C ILE A 251 14.63 16.61 -7.94
N GLN A 252 14.30 16.10 -6.74
CA GLN A 252 13.40 16.76 -5.80
C GLN A 252 14.02 16.73 -4.42
N ILE A 253 13.98 17.86 -3.74
CA ILE A 253 14.42 18.01 -2.36
C ILE A 253 13.27 18.65 -1.59
N GLY A 254 12.91 18.07 -0.47
CA GLY A 254 11.84 18.56 0.38
C GLY A 254 12.23 18.64 1.84
N THR A 255 11.65 19.61 2.53
CA THR A 255 11.76 19.73 3.98
C THR A 255 10.39 20.10 4.56
N GLY A 256 10.22 19.88 5.85
CA GLY A 256 8.95 20.19 6.51
C GLY A 256 8.98 19.94 8.00
N PHE A 257 7.85 20.21 8.64
CA PHE A 257 7.68 19.96 10.06
C PHE A 257 6.22 19.63 10.38
N ASN A 258 6.02 18.96 11.51
CA ASN A 258 4.70 18.71 12.07
C ASN A 258 4.43 19.65 13.26
N SER A 259 3.23 20.22 13.34
CA SER A 259 2.85 21.21 14.34
C SER A 259 2.86 20.70 15.79
N GLN A 260 2.76 19.40 16.01
CA GLN A 260 2.87 18.80 17.34
C GLN A 260 4.31 18.43 17.73
N THR A 261 5.21 18.35 16.75
CA THR A 261 6.57 17.84 16.94
C THR A 261 7.59 18.97 17.07
N ILE A 262 7.44 20.04 16.27
CA ILE A 262 8.40 21.14 16.24
C ILE A 262 8.40 21.91 17.55
N GLY A 263 9.60 22.24 18.03
CA GLY A 263 9.77 23.05 19.25
C GLY A 263 9.46 22.31 20.55
N LYS A 264 9.31 20.99 20.51
CA LYS A 264 9.10 20.13 21.67
C LYS A 264 10.27 19.17 21.85
N ASP A 265 10.44 18.67 23.06
CA ASP A 265 11.34 17.56 23.33
C ASP A 265 10.83 16.32 22.59
N PHE A 266 11.74 15.66 21.89
CA PHE A 266 11.49 14.43 21.17
C PHE A 266 12.29 13.31 21.80
N PHE A 267 11.61 12.39 22.46
CA PHE A 267 12.26 11.30 23.17
C PHE A 267 12.68 10.19 22.20
N LYS A 268 13.95 9.84 22.26
CA LYS A 268 14.53 8.82 21.37
C LYS A 268 15.49 7.93 22.14
N ALA A 269 15.41 6.62 21.93
CA ALA A 269 16.39 5.66 22.39
C ALA A 269 17.75 5.90 21.72
N LYS A 270 18.81 5.50 22.38
CA LYS A 270 20.14 5.46 21.77
C LYS A 270 20.14 4.48 20.60
N GLY A 271 20.59 4.91 19.44
CA GLY A 271 20.59 4.14 18.21
C GLY A 271 21.96 3.81 17.67
N GLY A 272 21.99 3.05 16.59
CA GLY A 272 23.18 2.73 15.81
C GLY A 272 23.62 3.85 14.87
N LYS A 273 24.81 3.69 14.28
CA LYS A 273 25.40 4.69 13.36
C LYS A 273 24.70 4.75 12.02
N THR A 274 23.99 3.69 11.64
CA THR A 274 23.29 3.56 10.35
C THR A 274 21.78 3.81 10.43
N ASP A 275 21.27 4.18 11.60
CA ASP A 275 19.84 4.51 11.79
C ASP A 275 19.32 5.57 10.81
N TRP A 276 20.21 6.48 10.36
CA TRP A 276 19.82 7.49 9.38
C TRP A 276 19.47 6.91 7.99
N LEU A 277 19.97 5.71 7.68
CA LEU A 277 19.56 4.92 6.50
C LEU A 277 18.40 3.97 6.79
N GLY A 278 17.93 3.91 8.04
CA GLY A 278 16.90 2.97 8.45
C GLY A 278 17.39 1.54 8.59
N ILE A 279 18.69 1.30 8.74
CA ILE A 279 19.30 -0.03 8.81
C ILE A 279 19.99 -0.17 10.17
N ASP A 280 19.73 -1.26 10.88
CA ASP A 280 20.45 -1.57 12.13
C ASP A 280 21.89 -2.02 11.81
N ASP A 281 22.87 -1.48 12.55
CA ASP A 281 24.29 -1.81 12.40
C ASP A 281 24.76 -2.94 13.34
N GLY A 282 23.82 -3.63 13.98
CA GLY A 282 24.08 -4.66 14.96
C GLY A 282 24.14 -4.17 16.40
N THR A 283 24.05 -2.84 16.63
CA THR A 283 24.05 -2.26 17.99
C THR A 283 22.91 -2.79 18.86
N ARG A 284 21.81 -3.20 18.24
CA ARG A 284 20.64 -3.80 18.89
C ARG A 284 20.61 -5.33 18.79
N GLY A 285 21.68 -5.95 18.31
CA GLY A 285 21.79 -7.41 18.18
C GLY A 285 21.92 -8.11 19.54
N LEU A 286 21.75 -9.42 19.51
CA LEU A 286 22.11 -10.28 20.64
C LEU A 286 23.63 -10.25 20.84
N PRO A 287 24.15 -10.30 22.10
CA PRO A 287 25.57 -10.28 22.37
C PRO A 287 26.28 -11.53 21.80
N GLU A 288 27.58 -11.44 21.59
CA GLU A 288 28.38 -12.54 21.01
C GLU A 288 28.33 -13.81 21.87
N SER A 289 28.18 -13.69 23.18
CA SER A 289 28.03 -14.79 24.12
C SER A 289 26.74 -15.61 23.91
N TYR A 290 25.72 -15.00 23.29
CA TYR A 290 24.51 -15.71 22.87
C TYR A 290 24.71 -16.42 21.54
N THR A 291 25.17 -17.66 21.55
CA THR A 291 25.47 -18.41 20.33
C THR A 291 24.23 -19.01 19.65
N THR A 292 23.38 -19.70 20.41
CA THR A 292 22.15 -20.33 19.93
C THR A 292 21.10 -20.41 21.03
N LYS A 293 19.83 -20.51 20.66
CA LYS A 293 18.71 -20.75 21.61
C LYS A 293 18.93 -22.05 22.41
N SER A 294 19.43 -23.11 21.77
CA SER A 294 19.71 -24.37 22.44
C SER A 294 20.82 -24.26 23.48
N ALA A 295 21.92 -23.60 23.15
CA ALA A 295 23.01 -23.34 24.08
C ALA A 295 22.56 -22.49 25.25
N PHE A 296 21.79 -21.43 25.02
CA PHE A 296 21.21 -20.59 26.06
C PHE A 296 20.29 -21.40 27.00
N ASN A 297 19.44 -22.27 26.46
CA ASN A 297 18.54 -23.10 27.26
C ASN A 297 19.27 -24.16 28.13
N LEU A 298 20.43 -24.62 27.66
CA LEU A 298 21.28 -25.55 28.41
C LEU A 298 22.25 -24.85 29.37
N ALA A 299 22.43 -23.55 29.26
CA ALA A 299 23.31 -22.76 30.12
C ALA A 299 22.82 -22.71 31.55
N THR A 300 23.74 -22.61 32.52
CA THR A 300 23.42 -22.35 33.90
C THR A 300 22.78 -20.98 34.11
N GLN A 301 22.11 -20.76 35.23
CA GLN A 301 21.50 -19.44 35.48
C GLN A 301 22.57 -18.33 35.58
N ALA A 302 23.75 -18.63 36.14
CA ALA A 302 24.87 -17.71 36.16
C ALA A 302 25.32 -17.30 34.72
N GLN A 303 25.47 -18.29 33.85
CA GLN A 303 25.83 -18.01 32.44
C GLN A 303 24.76 -17.17 31.69
N ARG A 304 23.47 -17.43 31.98
CA ARG A 304 22.38 -16.62 31.41
C ARG A 304 22.41 -15.19 31.93
N ASN A 305 22.75 -15.00 33.22
CA ASN A 305 22.88 -13.67 33.81
C ASN A 305 24.05 -12.92 33.22
N GLU A 306 25.20 -13.55 32.89
CA GLU A 306 26.30 -12.93 32.17
C GLU A 306 25.85 -12.45 30.78
N ILE A 307 25.10 -13.26 30.04
CA ILE A 307 24.50 -12.83 28.78
C ILE A 307 23.57 -11.61 28.98
N GLY A 308 22.77 -11.60 30.06
CA GLY A 308 21.91 -10.46 30.41
C GLY A 308 22.69 -9.17 30.71
N LYS A 309 23.88 -9.28 31.34
CA LYS A 309 24.78 -8.14 31.58
C LYS A 309 25.37 -7.55 30.31
N GLU A 310 25.63 -8.39 29.30
CA GLU A 310 26.19 -7.98 28.00
C GLU A 310 25.14 -7.40 27.06
N MET A 311 23.84 -7.54 27.36
CA MET A 311 22.76 -6.94 26.57
C MET A 311 22.87 -5.41 26.56
N ASN A 312 22.35 -4.79 25.52
CA ASN A 312 22.20 -3.33 25.48
C ASN A 312 21.23 -2.87 26.59
N ASN A 313 21.74 -2.44 27.73
CA ASN A 313 20.95 -2.02 28.88
C ASN A 313 20.57 -0.53 28.88
N ASP A 314 20.54 0.12 27.74
CA ASP A 314 20.04 1.48 27.57
C ASP A 314 18.50 1.45 27.40
N TRP A 315 17.77 1.52 28.48
CA TRP A 315 16.30 1.43 28.53
C TRP A 315 15.62 2.80 28.54
N ASP A 316 16.38 3.88 28.55
CA ASP A 316 15.88 5.24 28.67
C ASP A 316 15.78 5.92 27.31
N ALA A 317 14.63 6.53 27.03
CA ALA A 317 14.47 7.42 25.90
C ALA A 317 14.81 8.86 26.32
N LYS A 318 15.87 9.43 25.78
CA LYS A 318 16.34 10.77 26.16
C LYS A 318 15.78 11.85 25.23
N PRO A 319 15.46 13.03 25.79
CA PRO A 319 15.00 14.14 24.97
C PRO A 319 16.12 14.62 24.03
N LYS A 320 15.78 14.83 22.77
CA LYS A 320 16.64 15.38 21.74
C LYS A 320 15.87 16.45 20.96
N SER A 321 16.59 17.43 20.44
CA SER A 321 15.98 18.37 19.50
C SER A 321 15.57 17.63 18.22
N VAL A 322 14.38 17.90 17.74
CA VAL A 322 13.85 17.29 16.51
C VAL A 322 14.41 17.98 15.28
N SER A 323 14.95 17.23 14.34
CA SER A 323 15.30 17.75 13.03
C SER A 323 14.05 17.92 12.16
N PRO A 324 14.02 18.87 11.22
CA PRO A 324 12.97 18.95 10.22
C PRO A 324 12.86 17.62 9.45
N ASN A 325 11.66 17.32 9.00
CA ASN A 325 11.43 16.24 8.04
C ASN A 325 12.16 16.54 6.75
N ILE A 326 12.85 15.56 6.18
CA ILE A 326 13.58 15.71 4.93
C ILE A 326 13.16 14.65 3.93
N SER A 327 13.18 15.01 2.65
CA SER A 327 12.97 14.07 1.56
C SER A 327 13.89 14.42 0.39
N PHE A 328 14.40 13.39 -0.24
CA PHE A 328 15.22 13.49 -1.44
C PHE A 328 14.74 12.46 -2.45
N GLN A 329 14.62 12.84 -3.71
CA GLN A 329 14.32 11.95 -4.81
C GLN A 329 15.15 12.36 -6.01
N ALA A 330 15.78 11.37 -6.65
CA ALA A 330 16.42 11.56 -7.95
C ALA A 330 15.96 10.44 -8.87
N ASN A 331 15.55 10.77 -10.08
CA ASN A 331 15.19 9.78 -11.06
C ASN A 331 15.59 10.23 -12.45
N GLY A 332 16.12 9.30 -13.22
CA GLY A 332 16.55 9.51 -14.60
C GLY A 332 16.09 8.38 -15.49
N GLY A 333 15.97 8.67 -16.74
CA GLY A 333 15.66 7.67 -17.75
C GLY A 333 16.35 7.99 -19.07
N PHE A 334 16.74 6.94 -19.75
CA PHE A 334 17.35 7.04 -21.05
C PHE A 334 16.62 6.18 -22.08
N THR A 335 16.70 6.59 -23.32
CA THR A 335 16.25 5.81 -24.46
C THR A 335 17.28 5.94 -25.57
N GLY A 336 17.59 4.83 -26.24
CA GLY A 336 18.61 4.78 -27.28
C GLY A 336 18.49 3.52 -28.11
N THR A 337 19.55 3.21 -28.83
CA THR A 337 19.70 1.98 -29.62
C THR A 337 20.94 1.24 -29.20
N LEU A 338 20.83 -0.07 -29.03
CA LEU A 338 21.91 -1.00 -28.78
C LEU A 338 21.87 -2.08 -29.84
N PHE A 339 22.94 -2.28 -30.59
CA PHE A 339 22.95 -3.21 -31.73
C PHE A 339 21.79 -3.05 -32.72
N GLY A 340 21.41 -1.80 -33.00
CA GLY A 340 20.27 -1.47 -33.84
C GLY A 340 18.88 -1.72 -33.26
N LYS A 341 18.80 -2.15 -31.98
CA LYS A 341 17.55 -2.43 -31.27
C LYS A 341 17.26 -1.34 -30.26
N LYS A 342 15.98 -1.03 -30.05
CA LYS A 342 15.58 0.01 -29.09
C LYS A 342 15.80 -0.46 -27.66
N ILE A 343 16.58 0.31 -26.91
CA ILE A 343 16.81 0.09 -25.48
C ILE A 343 16.34 1.31 -24.70
N GLY A 344 15.88 1.11 -23.49
CA GLY A 344 15.60 2.19 -22.56
C GLY A 344 15.62 1.70 -21.14
N GLY A 345 15.92 2.60 -20.25
CA GLY A 345 15.98 2.29 -18.84
C GLY A 345 15.58 3.46 -17.96
N ILE A 346 15.26 3.16 -16.73
CA ILE A 346 14.91 4.12 -15.68
C ILE A 346 15.65 3.72 -14.42
N LEU A 347 16.27 4.70 -13.78
CA LEU A 347 16.84 4.58 -12.44
C LEU A 347 16.21 5.64 -11.56
N GLY A 348 15.78 5.26 -10.37
CA GLY A 348 15.24 6.17 -9.37
C GLY A 348 15.74 5.80 -7.98
N ILE A 349 16.03 6.80 -7.17
CA ILE A 349 16.34 6.68 -5.76
C ILE A 349 15.48 7.63 -4.96
N ASN A 350 15.09 7.22 -3.78
CA ASN A 350 14.38 8.07 -2.82
C ASN A 350 14.92 7.86 -1.41
N TYR A 351 14.87 8.92 -0.65
CA TYR A 351 15.15 8.96 0.77
C TYR A 351 14.11 9.85 1.45
N SER A 352 13.56 9.43 2.56
CA SER A 352 12.74 10.29 3.40
C SER A 352 12.95 9.96 4.88
N LYS A 353 12.96 11.00 5.69
CA LYS A 353 13.00 10.89 7.14
C LYS A 353 11.96 11.82 7.73
N THR A 354 11.08 11.28 8.55
CA THR A 354 10.00 12.02 9.21
C THR A 354 9.99 11.76 10.69
N ASN A 355 9.77 12.82 11.47
CA ASN A 355 9.63 12.76 12.91
C ASN A 355 8.20 13.16 13.26
N ARG A 356 7.55 12.37 14.10
CA ARG A 356 6.17 12.60 14.52
C ARG A 356 5.97 12.27 15.99
N TYR A 357 5.44 13.22 16.72
CA TYR A 357 4.87 13.00 18.03
C TYR A 357 3.39 12.72 17.91
N THR A 358 2.88 11.72 18.64
CA THR A 358 1.46 11.38 18.73
C THR A 358 1.05 11.30 20.19
N ASP A 359 0.07 12.12 20.56
CA ASP A 359 -0.57 12.09 21.87
C ASP A 359 -1.71 11.06 21.84
N ILE A 360 -1.64 10.07 22.72
CA ILE A 360 -2.56 8.92 22.76
C ILE A 360 -3.16 8.81 24.17
N LEU A 361 -4.47 8.87 24.25
CA LEU A 361 -5.20 8.37 25.43
C LEU A 361 -5.54 6.90 25.14
N ASN A 362 -5.24 6.02 26.07
CA ASN A 362 -5.42 4.57 25.94
C ASN A 362 -6.17 4.04 27.17
N GLN A 363 -7.38 3.54 26.96
CA GLN A 363 -8.28 3.06 28.01
C GLN A 363 -8.97 1.79 27.56
N ILE A 364 -9.43 0.97 28.47
CA ILE A 364 -10.41 -0.08 28.19
C ILE A 364 -11.49 -0.10 29.27
N GLN A 365 -12.69 -0.34 28.81
CA GLN A 365 -13.87 -0.47 29.66
C GLN A 365 -14.47 -1.86 29.49
N THR A 366 -14.92 -2.45 30.58
CA THR A 366 -15.86 -3.56 30.56
C THR A 366 -17.26 -3.04 30.89
N LEU A 367 -18.25 -3.67 30.34
CA LEU A 367 -19.65 -3.32 30.58
C LEU A 367 -20.31 -4.46 31.38
N GLU A 368 -20.79 -4.15 32.58
CA GLU A 368 -21.52 -5.10 33.43
C GLU A 368 -22.83 -4.47 33.85
N ASN A 369 -23.95 -5.14 33.60
CA ASN A 369 -25.29 -4.65 33.96
C ASN A 369 -25.56 -3.21 33.42
N GLY A 370 -25.01 -2.86 32.23
CA GLY A 370 -25.15 -1.54 31.65
C GLY A 370 -24.29 -0.45 32.29
N ILE A 371 -23.34 -0.78 33.15
CA ILE A 371 -22.42 0.15 33.80
C ILE A 371 -21.01 -0.12 33.30
N PHE A 372 -20.33 0.92 32.81
CA PHE A 372 -18.93 0.83 32.43
C PHE A 372 -18.02 0.80 33.66
N SER A 373 -17.11 -0.17 33.69
CA SER A 373 -16.00 -0.29 34.62
C SER A 373 -14.69 -0.10 33.87
N GLN A 374 -13.92 0.92 34.24
CA GLN A 374 -12.63 1.22 33.63
C GLN A 374 -11.56 0.31 34.17
N GLN A 375 -10.97 -0.50 33.29
CA GLN A 375 -9.93 -1.45 33.68
C GLN A 375 -8.56 -0.77 33.81
N PHE A 376 -8.26 0.14 32.90
CA PHE A 376 -7.09 1.02 32.96
C PHE A 376 -7.31 2.32 32.19
N SER A 377 -6.49 3.32 32.50
CA SER A 377 -6.44 4.59 31.78
C SER A 377 -5.00 5.09 31.71
N TYR A 378 -4.44 5.10 30.51
CA TYR A 378 -3.07 5.52 30.25
C TYR A 378 -3.02 6.69 29.29
N LYS A 379 -2.09 7.59 29.52
CA LYS A 379 -1.60 8.56 28.57
C LYS A 379 -0.29 8.05 28.01
N ASP A 380 -0.26 7.82 26.70
CA ASP A 380 0.91 7.36 25.97
C ASP A 380 1.41 8.50 25.06
N ASP A 381 2.62 8.95 25.32
CA ASP A 381 3.32 9.92 24.47
C ASP A 381 4.24 9.12 23.52
N ARG A 382 3.86 9.05 22.22
CA ARG A 382 4.61 8.27 21.23
C ARG A 382 5.43 9.16 20.32
N TYR A 383 6.72 8.90 20.26
CA TYR A 383 7.72 9.59 19.45
C TYR A 383 8.23 8.65 18.37
N THR A 384 7.88 8.92 17.13
CA THR A 384 8.19 8.04 16.00
C THR A 384 9.10 8.73 14.99
N GLU A 385 10.23 8.11 14.69
CA GLU A 385 11.10 8.43 13.56
C GLU A 385 10.88 7.37 12.48
N GLU A 386 10.41 7.80 11.31
CA GLU A 386 10.23 6.94 10.13
C GLU A 386 11.31 7.28 9.11
N THR A 387 12.05 6.27 8.67
CA THR A 387 13.06 6.41 7.62
C THR A 387 12.72 5.47 6.46
N THR A 388 12.68 5.99 5.25
CA THR A 388 12.48 5.20 4.04
C THR A 388 13.61 5.46 3.06
N VAL A 389 14.25 4.38 2.60
CA VAL A 389 15.27 4.40 1.56
C VAL A 389 14.86 3.43 0.46
N GLY A 390 14.82 3.90 -0.78
CA GLY A 390 14.40 3.05 -1.88
C GLY A 390 15.18 3.33 -3.16
N ALA A 391 15.30 2.29 -3.98
CA ALA A 391 15.81 2.39 -5.34
C ALA A 391 14.95 1.55 -6.28
N LEU A 392 14.76 2.04 -7.50
CA LEU A 392 14.13 1.35 -8.60
C LEU A 392 15.06 1.38 -9.81
N ALA A 393 15.26 0.23 -10.43
CA ALA A 393 15.94 0.11 -11.71
C ALA A 393 15.05 -0.64 -12.70
N SER A 394 14.96 -0.15 -13.94
CA SER A 394 14.24 -0.81 -15.03
C SER A 394 15.07 -0.71 -16.29
N LEU A 395 15.22 -1.82 -16.98
CA LEU A 395 15.87 -1.90 -18.28
C LEU A 395 14.98 -2.71 -19.22
N SER A 396 14.70 -2.15 -20.39
CA SER A 396 13.86 -2.80 -21.39
C SER A 396 14.55 -2.79 -22.75
N LEU A 397 14.57 -3.94 -23.39
CA LEU A 397 15.08 -4.14 -24.73
C LEU A 397 13.94 -4.54 -25.66
N GLN A 398 13.73 -3.73 -26.68
CA GLN A 398 12.77 -4.00 -27.73
C GLN A 398 13.53 -4.45 -29.00
N PHE A 399 13.52 -5.76 -29.26
CA PHE A 399 14.20 -6.36 -30.37
C PHE A 399 13.62 -5.91 -31.73
N ASP A 400 12.30 -5.79 -31.75
CA ASP A 400 11.50 -5.29 -32.86
C ASP A 400 10.13 -4.77 -32.32
N PRO A 401 9.23 -4.21 -33.14
CA PRO A 401 7.93 -3.74 -32.68
C PRO A 401 7.03 -4.81 -32.04
N ARG A 402 7.37 -6.10 -32.22
CA ARG A 402 6.58 -7.25 -31.73
C ARG A 402 7.16 -7.88 -30.47
N ASN A 403 8.47 -7.70 -30.21
CA ASN A 403 9.18 -8.42 -29.18
C ASN A 403 9.88 -7.49 -28.22
N LYS A 404 9.55 -7.60 -26.93
CA LYS A 404 10.14 -6.82 -25.85
C LYS A 404 10.44 -7.70 -24.66
N ILE A 405 11.60 -7.52 -24.06
CA ILE A 405 11.98 -8.07 -22.76
C ILE A 405 12.32 -6.93 -21.82
N SER A 406 11.91 -7.05 -20.57
CA SER A 406 12.16 -6.04 -19.54
C SER A 406 12.60 -6.69 -18.24
N VAL A 407 13.64 -6.11 -17.63
CA VAL A 407 14.08 -6.42 -16.27
C VAL A 407 13.72 -5.23 -15.39
N LYS A 408 13.09 -5.48 -14.27
CA LYS A 408 12.72 -4.43 -13.29
C LYS A 408 13.11 -4.91 -11.90
N SER A 409 13.66 -4.00 -11.10
CA SER A 409 14.02 -4.29 -9.72
C SER A 409 13.66 -3.11 -8.83
N ILE A 410 13.15 -3.40 -7.65
CA ILE A 410 12.90 -2.43 -6.59
C ILE A 410 13.52 -2.96 -5.31
N ILE A 411 14.22 -2.12 -4.60
CA ILE A 411 14.59 -2.32 -3.21
C ILE A 411 14.03 -1.16 -2.39
N ASN A 412 13.45 -1.48 -1.24
CA ASN A 412 12.96 -0.47 -0.31
C ASN A 412 13.21 -0.95 1.12
N VAL A 413 13.79 -0.07 1.93
CA VAL A 413 13.93 -0.23 3.38
C VAL A 413 13.02 0.80 4.03
N ASN A 414 12.09 0.34 4.84
CA ASN A 414 11.19 1.19 5.62
C ASN A 414 11.36 0.87 7.10
N THR A 415 11.71 1.88 7.88
CA THR A 415 12.03 1.71 9.29
C THR A 415 11.17 2.60 10.16
N ASN A 416 10.63 1.99 11.22
CA ASN A 416 9.94 2.65 12.31
C ASN A 416 10.80 2.52 13.58
N ASN A 417 11.34 3.64 14.06
CA ASN A 417 12.06 3.73 15.32
C ASN A 417 11.23 4.60 16.27
N TYR A 418 10.69 4.02 17.34
CA TYR A 418 9.84 4.77 18.24
C TYR A 418 10.08 4.47 19.72
N ALA A 419 9.78 5.48 20.52
CA ALA A 419 9.67 5.40 21.96
C ALA A 419 8.25 5.77 22.38
N ILE A 420 7.69 5.03 23.34
CA ILE A 420 6.43 5.35 24.01
C ILE A 420 6.72 5.61 25.47
N ASN A 421 6.26 6.73 25.98
CA ASN A 421 6.24 7.03 27.42
C ASN A 421 4.80 6.93 27.90
N ARG A 422 4.54 6.01 28.83
CA ARG A 422 3.22 5.72 29.40
C ARG A 422 3.10 6.24 30.82
N ASN A 423 1.98 6.90 31.13
CA ASN A 423 1.61 7.26 32.50
C ASN A 423 0.10 7.05 32.71
N GLY A 424 -0.31 6.62 33.89
CA GLY A 424 -1.73 6.47 34.18
C GLY A 424 -2.03 5.56 35.34
N ILE A 425 -3.21 4.94 35.30
CA ILE A 425 -3.76 4.12 36.39
C ILE A 425 -4.20 2.78 35.80
N ASN A 426 -3.85 1.70 36.48
CA ASN A 426 -4.40 0.36 36.28
C ASN A 426 -5.39 0.06 37.42
N ASN A 427 -6.68 0.16 37.14
CA ASN A 427 -7.72 -0.10 38.16
C ASN A 427 -7.84 -1.56 38.51
N ASN A 428 -7.44 -2.49 37.62
CA ASN A 428 -7.47 -3.94 37.93
C ASN A 428 -6.54 -4.32 39.08
N THR A 429 -5.39 -3.64 39.16
CA THR A 429 -4.40 -3.85 40.20
C THR A 429 -4.45 -2.79 41.31
N GLY A 430 -5.15 -1.70 41.07
CA GLY A 430 -5.21 -0.53 41.96
C GLY A 430 -3.90 0.25 42.02
N ASP A 431 -3.18 0.32 40.87
CA ASP A 431 -1.86 0.94 40.82
C ASP A 431 -1.83 2.17 39.89
N ASP A 432 -1.09 3.18 40.32
CA ASP A 432 -0.51 4.20 39.40
C ASP A 432 0.63 3.53 38.63
N VAL A 433 0.70 3.80 37.34
CA VAL A 433 1.67 3.18 36.40
C VAL A 433 2.43 4.27 35.66
N TYR A 434 3.76 4.14 35.57
CA TYR A 434 4.53 4.77 34.51
C TYR A 434 5.45 3.74 33.86
N GLY A 435 5.78 3.93 32.59
CA GLY A 435 6.62 2.97 31.85
C GLY A 435 6.85 3.38 30.42
N GLY A 436 7.33 2.43 29.62
CA GLY A 436 7.58 2.71 28.21
C GLY A 436 7.88 1.48 27.38
N GLU A 437 7.88 1.71 26.07
CA GLU A 437 8.34 0.77 25.07
C GLU A 437 9.33 1.45 24.12
N LEU A 438 10.45 0.78 23.84
CA LEU A 438 11.43 1.18 22.86
C LEU A 438 11.44 0.15 21.74
N THR A 439 11.23 0.58 20.51
CA THR A 439 11.13 -0.32 19.36
C THR A 439 11.84 0.25 18.15
N PHE A 440 12.65 -0.59 17.52
CA PHE A 440 13.19 -0.39 16.18
C PHE A 440 12.65 -1.51 15.29
N ARG A 441 11.97 -1.18 14.21
CA ARG A 441 11.44 -2.14 13.25
C ARG A 441 11.88 -1.78 11.85
N GLU A 442 12.64 -2.63 11.22
CA GLU A 442 13.12 -2.53 9.84
C GLU A 442 12.35 -3.52 8.97
N ASN A 443 11.77 -3.05 7.88
CA ASN A 443 11.16 -3.87 6.85
C ASN A 443 11.88 -3.63 5.53
N THR A 444 12.49 -4.67 4.99
CA THR A 444 13.17 -4.63 3.70
C THR A 444 12.35 -5.40 2.67
N PHE A 445 12.01 -4.73 1.59
CA PHE A 445 11.37 -5.32 0.42
C PHE A 445 12.30 -5.25 -0.78
N PHE A 446 12.55 -6.38 -1.40
CA PHE A 446 13.27 -6.49 -2.67
C PHE A 446 12.44 -7.27 -3.68
N THR A 447 12.40 -6.82 -4.92
CA THR A 447 11.81 -7.56 -6.03
C THR A 447 12.68 -7.43 -7.27
N ALA A 448 12.91 -8.56 -7.94
CA ALA A 448 13.47 -8.62 -9.27
C ALA A 448 12.47 -9.32 -10.19
N GLN A 449 12.14 -8.68 -11.31
CA GLN A 449 11.13 -9.14 -12.26
C GLN A 449 11.73 -9.19 -13.66
N LEU A 450 11.54 -10.30 -14.35
CA LEU A 450 11.83 -10.49 -15.76
C LEU A 450 10.51 -10.70 -16.50
N THR A 451 10.26 -9.92 -17.54
CA THR A 451 9.00 -10.00 -18.29
C THR A 451 9.27 -10.01 -19.79
N GLY A 452 8.52 -10.83 -20.52
CA GLY A 452 8.54 -10.87 -21.97
C GLY A 452 7.18 -10.64 -22.58
N GLU A 453 7.12 -9.84 -23.63
CA GLU A 453 5.92 -9.57 -24.43
C GLU A 453 6.24 -9.84 -25.90
N HIS A 454 5.54 -10.81 -26.49
CA HIS A 454 5.78 -11.28 -27.84
C HIS A 454 4.48 -11.35 -28.64
N ASN A 455 4.42 -10.64 -29.75
CA ASN A 455 3.39 -10.83 -30.75
C ASN A 455 3.91 -11.85 -31.77
N ILE A 456 3.74 -13.14 -31.47
CA ILE A 456 4.27 -14.26 -32.28
C ILE A 456 3.76 -14.14 -33.70
N THR A 457 2.46 -13.91 -33.82
CA THR A 457 1.79 -13.52 -35.08
C THR A 457 0.84 -12.35 -34.79
N THR A 458 0.22 -11.80 -35.84
CA THR A 458 -0.79 -10.73 -35.64
C THR A 458 -1.91 -11.15 -34.67
N PRO A 459 -2.50 -12.37 -34.78
CA PRO A 459 -3.53 -12.82 -33.87
C PRO A 459 -3.02 -13.42 -32.56
N LEU A 460 -1.77 -13.90 -32.48
CA LEU A 460 -1.25 -14.68 -31.36
C LEU A 460 -0.24 -13.85 -30.55
N LYS A 461 -0.55 -13.65 -29.27
CA LYS A 461 0.28 -12.90 -28.33
C LYS A 461 0.63 -13.77 -27.14
N LEU A 462 1.92 -13.76 -26.79
CA LEU A 462 2.46 -14.39 -25.58
C LEU A 462 2.98 -13.33 -24.63
N LYS A 463 2.61 -13.44 -23.37
CA LYS A 463 3.25 -12.74 -22.27
C LYS A 463 3.74 -13.76 -21.28
N TRP A 464 4.93 -13.52 -20.73
CA TRP A 464 5.45 -14.35 -19.65
C TRP A 464 6.20 -13.48 -18.66
N TYR A 465 6.31 -13.97 -17.44
CA TYR A 465 7.01 -13.30 -16.38
C TYR A 465 7.59 -14.28 -15.39
N GLY A 466 8.69 -13.86 -14.78
CA GLY A 466 9.27 -14.48 -13.61
C GLY A 466 9.64 -13.42 -12.60
N SER A 467 9.48 -13.68 -11.32
CA SER A 467 9.92 -12.79 -10.27
C SER A 467 10.46 -13.54 -9.07
N PHE A 468 11.41 -12.89 -8.43
CA PHE A 468 11.91 -13.24 -7.12
C PHE A 468 11.73 -12.07 -6.19
N ASN A 469 11.09 -12.29 -5.04
CA ASN A 469 10.86 -11.25 -4.05
C ASN A 469 11.38 -11.72 -2.69
N ILE A 470 11.96 -10.78 -1.95
CA ILE A 470 12.37 -10.94 -0.56
C ILE A 470 11.57 -9.94 0.27
N LEU A 471 11.01 -10.41 1.37
CA LEU A 471 10.48 -9.56 2.40
C LEU A 471 11.10 -9.96 3.72
N ASP A 472 11.96 -9.09 4.24
CA ASP A 472 12.61 -9.26 5.53
C ASP A 472 12.03 -8.25 6.52
N GLY A 473 11.55 -8.77 7.66
CA GLY A 473 11.17 -7.98 8.82
C GLY A 473 12.17 -8.23 9.95
N TYR A 474 12.76 -7.19 10.48
CA TYR A 474 13.70 -7.24 11.58
C TYR A 474 13.30 -6.28 12.68
N SER A 475 13.03 -6.80 13.88
CA SER A 475 12.75 -6.01 15.06
C SER A 475 13.67 -6.45 16.18
N PRO A 476 14.88 -5.87 16.24
CA PRO A 476 15.83 -6.19 17.29
C PRO A 476 15.49 -5.44 18.56
N ASP A 477 15.62 -6.13 19.68
CA ASP A 477 15.65 -5.60 21.03
C ASP A 477 14.51 -4.61 21.35
N GLN A 478 13.27 -5.01 21.03
CA GLN A 478 12.09 -4.31 21.53
C GLN A 478 12.04 -4.46 23.06
N ARG A 479 12.09 -3.33 23.78
CA ARG A 479 12.18 -3.31 25.24
C ARG A 479 10.94 -2.70 25.85
N ARG A 480 10.45 -3.29 26.96
CA ARG A 480 9.27 -2.84 27.70
C ARG A 480 9.55 -2.79 29.18
N TYR A 481 9.11 -1.72 29.83
CA TYR A 481 9.26 -1.54 31.25
C TYR A 481 8.07 -0.82 31.85
N GLN A 482 7.76 -1.15 33.09
CA GLN A 482 6.72 -0.48 33.86
C GLN A 482 7.16 -0.35 35.33
N TYR A 483 6.75 0.73 35.94
CA TYR A 483 6.84 0.99 37.38
C TYR A 483 5.44 1.18 37.92
N THR A 484 5.18 0.65 39.10
CA THR A 484 3.86 0.72 39.75
C THR A 484 3.99 1.18 41.19
N ARG A 485 2.94 1.82 41.69
CA ARG A 485 2.71 2.08 43.09
C ARG A 485 1.22 2.02 43.38
N ALA A 486 0.82 1.64 44.60
CA ALA A 486 -0.58 1.63 44.98
C ALA A 486 -1.20 3.04 44.86
N THR A 487 -2.32 3.14 44.13
CA THR A 487 -3.02 4.41 43.86
C THR A 487 -3.41 5.12 45.14
N GLY A 488 -3.24 6.44 45.20
CA GLY A 488 -3.57 7.30 46.34
C GLY A 488 -2.50 7.27 47.46
N THR A 489 -1.39 6.57 47.27
CA THR A 489 -0.27 6.56 48.23
C THR A 489 0.87 7.45 47.76
N GLN A 490 1.76 7.82 48.70
CA GLN A 490 3.02 8.51 48.43
C GLN A 490 4.22 7.55 48.42
N ASN A 491 3.96 6.24 48.37
CA ASN A 491 5.01 5.25 48.26
C ASN A 491 5.87 5.47 47.02
N PRO A 492 7.14 5.12 47.04
CA PRO A 492 7.97 5.15 45.83
C PRO A 492 7.41 4.18 44.77
N TYR A 493 7.57 4.55 43.52
CA TYR A 493 7.29 3.60 42.45
C TYR A 493 8.29 2.46 42.46
N LEU A 494 7.80 1.27 42.22
CA LEU A 494 8.60 0.04 42.15
C LEU A 494 8.54 -0.52 40.75
N PHE A 495 9.67 -0.88 40.19
CA PHE A 495 9.74 -1.58 38.91
C PHE A 495 8.87 -2.84 38.95
N LEU A 496 7.99 -2.97 37.96
CA LEU A 496 7.07 -4.11 37.86
C LEU A 496 7.83 -5.36 37.42
N VAL A 497 8.21 -6.18 38.39
CA VAL A 497 8.87 -7.46 38.18
C VAL A 497 8.47 -8.40 39.31
N GLY A 498 8.28 -9.68 39.01
CA GLY A 498 7.97 -10.73 39.97
C GLY A 498 9.01 -11.84 39.93
N ASN A 499 8.67 -12.96 40.53
CA ASN A 499 9.47 -14.20 40.55
C ASN A 499 9.26 -15.07 39.30
N SER A 500 8.47 -14.59 38.33
CA SER A 500 8.18 -15.26 37.06
C SER A 500 8.45 -14.30 35.86
N LEU A 501 8.70 -14.90 34.70
CA LEU A 501 8.94 -14.18 33.49
C LEU A 501 7.65 -13.57 32.92
N ALA A 502 7.67 -12.30 32.55
CA ALA A 502 6.53 -11.57 31.97
C ALA A 502 6.92 -10.86 30.68
N GLN A 503 5.98 -10.71 29.76
CA GLN A 503 6.19 -9.94 28.52
C GLN A 503 5.92 -8.45 28.68
N GLU A 504 5.25 -8.04 29.73
CA GLU A 504 4.72 -6.69 29.94
C GLU A 504 5.76 -5.72 30.46
N SER A 505 6.69 -6.21 31.30
CA SER A 505 7.72 -5.39 31.94
C SER A 505 9.02 -6.15 32.12
N GLY A 506 10.15 -5.47 32.04
CA GLY A 506 11.49 -6.07 32.13
C GLY A 506 11.80 -7.00 30.96
N SER A 507 11.09 -6.92 29.86
CA SER A 507 11.15 -7.86 28.75
C SER A 507 11.84 -7.30 27.54
N ARG A 508 12.44 -8.19 26.75
CA ARG A 508 13.07 -7.93 25.47
C ARG A 508 12.57 -8.91 24.42
N VAL A 509 12.31 -8.41 23.23
CA VAL A 509 11.82 -9.21 22.11
C VAL A 509 12.69 -8.98 20.89
N PHE A 510 13.22 -10.05 20.32
CA PHE A 510 13.93 -10.06 19.07
C PHE A 510 13.08 -10.84 18.06
N GLN A 511 12.71 -10.19 16.95
CA GLN A 511 11.88 -10.82 15.92
C GLN A 511 12.53 -10.74 14.57
N THR A 512 12.50 -11.85 13.85
CA THR A 512 12.89 -11.93 12.44
C THR A 512 11.78 -12.59 11.63
N LEU A 513 11.50 -12.00 10.48
CA LEU A 513 10.65 -12.58 9.44
C LEU A 513 11.47 -12.61 8.16
N ASN A 514 11.53 -13.76 7.50
CA ASN A 514 12.14 -13.90 6.20
C ASN A 514 11.14 -14.58 5.26
N ASP A 515 10.69 -13.86 4.23
CA ASP A 515 9.86 -14.39 3.15
C ASP A 515 10.65 -14.42 1.85
N TYR A 516 10.68 -15.58 1.21
CA TYR A 516 11.20 -15.76 -0.14
C TYR A 516 10.05 -16.18 -1.05
N ILE A 517 9.83 -15.41 -2.12
CA ILE A 517 8.66 -15.60 -2.97
C ILE A 517 9.12 -15.69 -4.41
N TYR A 518 8.86 -16.83 -5.02
CA TYR A 518 9.13 -17.12 -6.42
C TYR A 518 7.80 -17.14 -7.17
N THR A 519 7.70 -16.38 -8.24
CA THR A 519 6.49 -16.38 -9.07
C THR A 519 6.88 -16.51 -10.54
N GLY A 520 6.29 -17.44 -11.22
CA GLY A 520 6.44 -17.62 -12.67
C GLY A 520 5.09 -17.80 -13.33
N GLY A 521 4.93 -17.27 -14.53
CA GLY A 521 3.67 -17.42 -15.23
C GLY A 521 3.71 -16.93 -16.67
N GLY A 522 2.65 -17.23 -17.39
CA GLY A 522 2.48 -16.76 -18.74
C GLY A 522 1.05 -16.84 -19.24
N ASP A 523 0.76 -16.01 -20.22
CA ASP A 523 -0.53 -15.87 -20.87
C ASP A 523 -0.39 -15.98 -22.37
N LEU A 524 -1.23 -16.77 -22.98
CA LEU A 524 -1.37 -16.87 -24.44
C LEU A 524 -2.74 -16.31 -24.84
N ALA A 525 -2.77 -15.35 -25.72
CA ALA A 525 -4.00 -14.75 -26.23
C ALA A 525 -4.08 -14.92 -27.74
N TYR A 526 -5.15 -15.54 -28.22
CA TYR A 526 -5.44 -15.72 -29.63
C TYR A 526 -6.67 -14.91 -30.03
N THR A 527 -6.52 -14.06 -31.01
CA THR A 527 -7.56 -13.18 -31.50
C THR A 527 -7.97 -13.58 -32.92
N PHE A 528 -9.27 -13.77 -33.13
CA PHE A 528 -9.83 -14.14 -34.43
C PHE A 528 -11.12 -13.35 -34.68
N ASN A 529 -11.60 -13.36 -35.91
CA ASN A 529 -12.86 -12.77 -36.28
C ASN A 529 -13.93 -13.85 -36.42
N MET A 530 -15.08 -13.65 -35.80
CA MET A 530 -16.26 -14.49 -35.94
C MET A 530 -17.49 -13.58 -35.96
N PHE A 531 -18.42 -13.80 -36.88
CA PHE A 531 -19.60 -12.95 -37.10
C PHE A 531 -19.23 -11.47 -37.34
N SER A 532 -18.17 -11.24 -38.13
CA SER A 532 -17.63 -9.88 -38.40
C SER A 532 -17.19 -9.11 -37.16
N GLN A 533 -17.08 -9.79 -36.01
CA GLN A 533 -16.63 -9.21 -34.75
C GLN A 533 -15.37 -9.88 -34.26
N LYS A 534 -14.57 -9.12 -33.54
CA LYS A 534 -13.33 -9.61 -32.97
C LYS A 534 -13.57 -10.42 -31.71
N GLN A 535 -13.03 -11.62 -31.66
CA GLN A 535 -13.07 -12.52 -30.53
C GLN A 535 -11.67 -12.76 -30.00
N THR A 536 -11.49 -12.88 -28.70
CA THR A 536 -10.21 -13.26 -28.11
C THR A 536 -10.41 -14.39 -27.09
N VAL A 537 -9.64 -15.44 -27.24
CA VAL A 537 -9.47 -16.50 -26.24
C VAL A 537 -8.14 -16.30 -25.56
N LYS A 538 -8.12 -16.32 -24.25
CA LYS A 538 -6.93 -16.14 -23.44
C LYS A 538 -6.82 -17.27 -22.44
N GLY A 539 -5.70 -17.94 -22.40
CA GLY A 539 -5.36 -18.94 -21.39
C GLY A 539 -4.04 -18.58 -20.73
N GLY A 540 -3.93 -18.91 -19.47
CA GLY A 540 -2.68 -18.64 -18.75
C GLY A 540 -2.51 -19.55 -17.55
N TYR A 541 -1.27 -19.60 -17.08
CA TYR A 541 -0.86 -20.35 -15.92
C TYR A 541 0.10 -19.53 -15.06
N MET A 542 -0.01 -19.67 -13.74
CA MET A 542 0.85 -19.05 -12.74
C MET A 542 1.20 -20.06 -11.65
N LEU A 543 2.48 -20.12 -11.32
CA LEU A 543 2.99 -20.80 -10.13
C LEU A 543 3.59 -19.75 -9.19
N GLN A 544 3.19 -19.78 -7.92
CA GLN A 544 3.84 -19.00 -6.88
C GLN A 544 4.23 -19.91 -5.72
N VAL A 545 5.47 -19.83 -5.30
CA VAL A 545 5.99 -20.52 -4.11
C VAL A 545 6.43 -19.45 -3.11
N LYS A 546 5.94 -19.56 -1.89
CA LYS A 546 6.31 -18.65 -0.79
C LYS A 546 6.82 -19.49 0.37
N ASP A 547 8.05 -19.20 0.78
CA ASP A 547 8.68 -19.76 1.97
C ASP A 547 8.78 -18.66 3.03
N ARG A 548 8.28 -18.93 4.23
CA ARG A 548 8.37 -18.04 5.38
C ARG A 548 9.07 -18.72 6.54
N LEU A 549 10.00 -18.00 7.14
CA LEU A 549 10.52 -18.31 8.47
C LEU A 549 10.24 -17.12 9.38
N PHE A 550 9.50 -17.36 10.44
CA PHE A 550 9.32 -16.42 11.54
C PHE A 550 9.99 -16.96 12.79
N ASP A 551 10.79 -16.16 13.47
CA ASP A 551 11.40 -16.49 14.75
C ASP A 551 11.31 -15.30 15.71
N ALA A 552 10.73 -15.51 16.88
CA ALA A 552 10.71 -14.55 17.97
C ALA A 552 11.43 -15.15 19.17
N GLN A 553 12.38 -14.38 19.69
CA GLN A 553 13.12 -14.73 20.90
C GLN A 553 12.77 -13.70 21.97
N LEU A 554 12.15 -14.19 23.02
CA LEU A 554 11.67 -13.38 24.13
C LEU A 554 12.51 -13.65 25.36
N PHE A 555 12.98 -12.58 25.99
CA PHE A 555 13.72 -12.64 27.25
C PHE A 555 13.06 -11.73 28.26
N ALA A 556 13.22 -12.03 29.52
CA ALA A 556 12.81 -11.16 30.60
C ALA A 556 13.75 -11.26 31.80
N ASN A 557 13.81 -10.17 32.53
CA ASN A 557 14.42 -10.11 33.84
C ASN A 557 13.38 -10.46 34.88
N TYR A 558 13.76 -11.20 35.91
CA TYR A 558 12.91 -11.55 37.05
C TYR A 558 13.72 -11.52 38.36
N LEU A 559 13.04 -11.40 39.48
CA LEU A 559 13.63 -11.47 40.83
C LEU A 559 13.14 -12.72 41.55
N ALA A 560 14.01 -13.67 41.88
CA ALA A 560 13.65 -14.85 42.62
C ALA A 560 13.15 -14.48 44.04
N ARG A 561 13.72 -13.45 44.63
CA ARG A 561 13.28 -12.81 45.86
C ARG A 561 13.11 -11.32 45.64
N ASP A 562 12.03 -10.76 46.22
CA ASP A 562 11.77 -9.32 46.11
C ASP A 562 12.91 -8.49 46.70
N ASN A 563 13.27 -7.39 46.00
CA ASN A 563 14.23 -6.41 46.47
C ASN A 563 13.70 -5.00 46.16
N ALA A 564 12.97 -4.45 47.13
CA ALA A 564 12.33 -3.15 46.97
C ALA A 564 13.33 -2.04 46.69
N ALA A 565 14.53 -2.07 47.25
CA ALA A 565 15.57 -1.08 47.01
C ALA A 565 16.07 -1.11 45.54
N LEU A 566 16.28 -2.31 45.00
CA LEU A 566 16.65 -2.50 43.59
C LEU A 566 15.52 -2.03 42.66
N ARG A 567 14.25 -2.36 43.00
CA ARG A 567 13.09 -1.97 42.20
C ARG A 567 12.77 -0.47 42.21
N GLN A 568 13.35 0.31 43.14
CA GLN A 568 13.25 1.78 43.19
C GLN A 568 14.25 2.47 42.27
N LEU A 569 15.26 1.78 41.77
CA LEU A 569 16.26 2.39 40.88
C LEU A 569 15.58 2.91 39.60
N PRO A 570 16.04 4.05 39.09
CA PRO A 570 15.53 4.57 37.84
C PRO A 570 15.92 3.66 36.66
N ILE A 571 15.19 3.78 35.54
CA ILE A 571 15.31 2.85 34.40
C ILE A 571 16.69 2.84 33.74
N ASP A 572 17.45 3.93 33.84
CA ASP A 572 18.81 4.04 33.33
C ASP A 572 19.87 3.39 34.25
N GLN A 573 19.51 2.95 35.45
CA GLN A 573 20.39 2.33 36.44
C GLN A 573 19.96 0.90 36.81
N ILE A 574 18.68 0.57 36.71
CA ILE A 574 18.12 -0.67 37.25
C ILE A 574 18.76 -1.93 36.62
N PHE A 575 19.13 -1.89 35.35
CA PHE A 575 19.79 -3.00 34.66
C PHE A 575 21.30 -2.81 34.52
N ASP A 576 21.92 -2.07 35.46
CA ASP A 576 23.39 -2.05 35.54
C ASP A 576 23.89 -3.49 35.75
N PRO A 577 25.02 -3.88 35.15
CA PRO A 577 25.61 -5.23 35.31
C PRO A 577 25.77 -5.68 36.76
N SER A 578 26.02 -4.77 37.71
CA SER A 578 26.12 -5.08 39.14
C SER A 578 24.80 -5.53 39.80
N ASN A 579 23.67 -5.24 39.16
CA ASN A 579 22.33 -5.61 39.65
C ASN A 579 21.89 -7.02 39.23
N PHE A 580 22.73 -7.76 38.51
CA PHE A 580 22.48 -9.16 38.16
C PHE A 580 23.15 -10.11 39.11
N GLY A 581 22.39 -11.10 39.58
CA GLY A 581 22.87 -12.08 40.54
C GLY A 581 23.79 -13.14 39.95
N ASP A 582 24.39 -13.93 40.85
CA ASP A 582 25.30 -15.02 40.54
C ASP A 582 24.58 -16.30 40.01
N GLY A 583 23.27 -16.27 39.87
CA GLY A 583 22.44 -17.42 39.48
C GLY A 583 21.95 -18.29 40.63
N SER A 584 22.24 -17.95 41.88
CA SER A 584 21.70 -18.66 43.04
C SER A 584 20.17 -18.43 43.15
N SER A 585 19.46 -19.46 43.62
CA SER A 585 18.01 -19.40 43.82
C SER A 585 17.57 -18.47 44.98
N ASN A 586 18.53 -18.06 45.78
CA ASN A 586 18.34 -17.15 46.91
C ASN A 586 18.75 -15.70 46.61
N SER A 587 19.21 -15.41 45.39
CA SER A 587 19.59 -14.06 44.97
C SER A 587 18.38 -13.13 44.99
N ASN A 588 18.58 -11.92 45.52
CA ASN A 588 17.65 -10.80 45.43
C ASN A 588 18.05 -9.79 44.37
N LEU A 589 18.96 -10.19 43.47
CA LEU A 589 19.34 -9.47 42.26
C LEU A 589 18.67 -10.07 41.02
N PHE A 590 18.68 -9.37 39.91
CA PHE A 590 18.05 -9.82 38.65
C PHE A 590 18.63 -11.13 38.17
N SER A 591 17.75 -11.98 37.73
CA SER A 591 18.03 -13.13 36.90
C SER A 591 17.44 -12.91 35.50
N PHE A 592 18.20 -13.28 34.47
CA PHE A 592 17.84 -13.15 33.08
C PHE A 592 17.51 -14.53 32.50
N ASN A 593 16.38 -14.64 31.82
CA ASN A 593 15.99 -15.90 31.19
C ASN A 593 15.12 -15.69 29.94
N SER A 594 14.99 -16.73 29.13
CA SER A 594 14.10 -16.74 27.96
C SER A 594 12.69 -17.16 28.34
N ILE A 595 11.71 -16.44 27.80
CA ILE A 595 10.31 -16.87 27.77
C ILE A 595 10.19 -17.89 26.64
N ASN A 596 10.16 -19.17 26.99
CA ASN A 596 10.17 -20.24 26.01
C ASN A 596 8.75 -20.66 25.61
N ASN A 597 8.45 -20.58 24.31
CA ASN A 597 7.26 -21.17 23.72
C ASN A 597 7.63 -21.73 22.34
N ARG A 598 7.19 -22.95 22.02
CA ARG A 598 7.42 -23.57 20.70
C ARG A 598 6.81 -22.76 19.57
N ASN A 599 5.70 -22.06 19.84
CA ASN A 599 4.97 -21.28 18.86
C ASN A 599 5.67 -19.96 18.49
N PHE A 600 6.70 -19.54 19.22
CA PHE A 600 7.49 -18.34 18.89
C PHE A 600 8.35 -18.51 17.62
N ARG A 601 8.42 -19.73 17.09
CA ARG A 601 9.06 -20.00 15.78
C ARG A 601 8.16 -20.88 14.95
N TYR A 602 7.88 -20.46 13.73
CA TYR A 602 7.19 -21.29 12.75
C TYR A 602 7.79 -21.15 11.36
N LEU A 603 7.72 -22.26 10.62
CA LEU A 603 7.92 -22.32 9.19
C LEU A 603 6.56 -22.25 8.51
N ALA A 604 6.50 -21.66 7.35
CA ALA A 604 5.36 -21.78 6.48
C ALA A 604 5.82 -21.86 5.03
N ASN A 605 5.26 -22.81 4.30
CA ASN A 605 5.43 -22.94 2.87
C ASN A 605 4.07 -22.87 2.21
N THR A 606 3.97 -22.15 1.12
CA THR A 606 2.74 -22.03 0.35
C THR A 606 3.04 -22.19 -1.12
N ILE A 607 2.32 -23.07 -1.79
CA ILE A 607 2.38 -23.29 -3.23
C ILE A 607 1.00 -22.97 -3.81
N LEU A 608 0.95 -21.98 -4.70
CA LEU A 608 -0.26 -21.61 -5.43
C LEU A 608 -0.07 -21.94 -6.91
N ASN A 609 -0.79 -22.94 -7.38
CA ASN A 609 -0.95 -23.29 -8.79
C ASN A 609 -2.25 -22.71 -9.32
N ALA A 610 -2.19 -21.89 -10.35
CA ALA A 610 -3.37 -21.24 -10.89
C ALA A 610 -3.40 -21.28 -12.40
N GLY A 611 -4.45 -21.84 -12.96
CA GLY A 611 -4.73 -21.87 -14.40
C GLY A 611 -6.03 -21.15 -14.71
N TYR A 612 -6.13 -20.53 -15.89
CA TYR A 612 -7.38 -19.94 -16.32
C TYR A 612 -7.61 -20.03 -17.82
N LEU A 613 -8.90 -20.01 -18.18
CA LEU A 613 -9.36 -19.84 -19.54
C LEU A 613 -10.41 -18.74 -19.58
N GLN A 614 -10.22 -17.77 -20.47
CA GLN A 614 -11.05 -16.57 -20.59
C GLN A 614 -11.42 -16.32 -22.04
N PHE A 615 -12.67 -16.00 -22.27
CA PHE A 615 -13.22 -15.59 -23.54
C PHE A 615 -13.62 -14.11 -23.48
N ASP A 616 -13.19 -13.35 -24.47
CA ASP A 616 -13.55 -11.93 -24.66
C ASP A 616 -14.29 -11.81 -25.98
N ASN A 617 -15.59 -11.85 -25.91
CA ASN A 617 -16.50 -11.93 -27.04
C ASN A 617 -17.18 -10.59 -27.32
N GLN A 618 -16.90 -10.03 -28.46
CA GLN A 618 -17.66 -8.91 -29.00
C GLN A 618 -18.81 -9.48 -29.83
N PHE A 619 -20.03 -9.53 -29.27
CA PHE A 619 -21.21 -10.05 -29.98
C PHE A 619 -21.78 -9.06 -30.99
N SER A 620 -21.64 -7.75 -30.68
CA SER A 620 -22.02 -6.67 -31.57
C SER A 620 -21.19 -5.43 -31.25
N ASN A 621 -21.34 -4.36 -32.01
CA ASN A 621 -20.68 -3.08 -31.71
C ASN A 621 -21.06 -2.53 -30.33
N THR A 622 -22.19 -2.96 -29.79
CA THR A 622 -22.75 -2.49 -28.52
C THR A 622 -22.57 -3.47 -27.38
N ILE A 623 -22.40 -4.77 -27.63
CA ILE A 623 -22.35 -5.82 -26.60
C ILE A 623 -21.02 -6.53 -26.62
N ARG A 624 -20.30 -6.48 -25.49
CA ARG A 624 -19.07 -7.22 -25.23
C ARG A 624 -19.22 -8.00 -23.92
N VAL A 625 -18.86 -9.27 -23.93
CA VAL A 625 -18.90 -10.14 -22.74
C VAL A 625 -17.54 -10.79 -22.55
N VAL A 626 -16.96 -10.63 -21.37
CA VAL A 626 -15.74 -11.32 -20.93
C VAL A 626 -16.14 -12.32 -19.85
N TRP A 627 -15.86 -13.60 -20.10
CA TRP A 627 -16.24 -14.67 -19.18
C TRP A 627 -15.21 -15.80 -19.19
N GLY A 628 -15.25 -16.64 -18.18
CA GLY A 628 -14.40 -17.81 -18.10
C GLY A 628 -14.27 -18.34 -16.69
N LEU A 629 -13.28 -19.19 -16.50
CA LEU A 629 -12.99 -19.88 -15.25
C LEU A 629 -11.50 -19.78 -14.92
N ARG A 630 -11.24 -19.52 -13.66
CA ARG A 630 -9.92 -19.67 -13.04
C ARG A 630 -9.98 -20.79 -12.01
N VAL A 631 -8.99 -21.65 -11.99
CA VAL A 631 -8.82 -22.71 -11.00
C VAL A 631 -7.55 -22.44 -10.24
N GLU A 632 -7.63 -22.40 -8.92
CA GLU A 632 -6.50 -22.20 -8.02
C GLU A 632 -6.40 -23.41 -7.08
N ASN A 633 -5.29 -24.14 -7.15
CA ASN A 633 -4.90 -25.13 -6.15
C ASN A 633 -3.90 -24.44 -5.19
N TYR A 634 -4.28 -24.37 -3.93
CA TYR A 634 -3.54 -23.73 -2.86
C TYR A 634 -3.13 -24.78 -1.85
N ASP A 635 -1.84 -25.01 -1.74
CA ASP A 635 -1.22 -25.93 -0.80
C ASP A 635 -0.43 -25.12 0.23
N GLN A 636 -0.72 -25.30 1.52
CA GLN A 636 -0.09 -24.58 2.61
C GLN A 636 0.33 -25.50 3.73
N LEU A 637 1.62 -25.47 4.04
CA LEU A 637 2.20 -26.08 5.25
C LEU A 637 2.54 -24.98 6.25
N LEU A 638 2.14 -25.15 7.51
CA LEU A 638 2.42 -24.20 8.59
C LEU A 638 2.94 -24.91 9.83
N GLY A 639 3.81 -24.25 10.56
CA GLY A 639 4.29 -24.59 11.91
C GLY A 639 5.48 -25.52 11.92
N SER A 640 5.35 -26.75 11.49
CA SER A 640 6.41 -27.74 11.47
C SER A 640 6.29 -28.69 10.28
N VAL A 641 7.41 -29.08 9.68
CA VAL A 641 7.45 -30.12 8.65
C VAL A 641 7.19 -31.52 9.20
N LYS A 642 7.35 -31.71 10.51
CA LYS A 642 7.17 -33.00 11.17
C LYS A 642 5.69 -33.24 11.47
N LYS A 643 5.10 -34.27 10.84
CA LYS A 643 3.67 -34.58 10.96
C LYS A 643 3.21 -34.90 12.40
N TRP A 644 4.11 -35.34 13.27
CA TRP A 644 3.82 -35.65 14.67
C TRP A 644 3.92 -34.41 15.60
N ASP A 645 4.41 -33.27 15.11
CA ASP A 645 4.46 -32.02 15.88
C ASP A 645 3.06 -31.40 15.90
N GLU A 646 2.56 -31.01 17.03
CA GLU A 646 1.23 -30.38 17.23
C GLU A 646 1.05 -29.10 16.40
N ARG A 647 2.14 -28.45 16.02
CA ARG A 647 2.14 -27.24 15.18
C ARG A 647 2.01 -27.55 13.72
N HIS A 648 2.13 -28.83 13.28
CA HIS A 648 1.99 -29.21 11.88
C HIS A 648 0.56 -29.00 11.44
N LYS A 649 0.37 -28.05 10.52
CA LYS A 649 -0.91 -27.83 9.86
C LYS A 649 -0.67 -27.85 8.36
N HIS A 650 -1.25 -28.81 7.68
CA HIS A 650 -1.22 -28.91 6.22
C HIS A 650 -2.63 -28.74 5.67
N THR A 651 -2.80 -27.84 4.71
CA THR A 651 -4.09 -27.53 4.10
C THR A 651 -3.91 -27.46 2.59
N GLU A 652 -4.63 -28.29 1.87
CA GLU A 652 -4.70 -28.24 0.42
C GLU A 652 -6.14 -27.97 -0.02
N GLN A 653 -6.32 -27.01 -0.90
CA GLN A 653 -7.65 -26.57 -1.33
C GLN A 653 -7.63 -26.18 -2.80
N THR A 654 -8.64 -26.64 -3.53
CA THR A 654 -8.87 -26.21 -4.91
C THR A 654 -10.12 -25.34 -4.98
N ASP A 655 -9.94 -24.16 -5.57
CA ASP A 655 -10.99 -23.16 -5.75
C ASP A 655 -11.32 -22.99 -7.23
N TYR A 656 -12.60 -23.08 -7.57
CA TYR A 656 -13.13 -22.81 -8.89
C TYR A 656 -13.76 -21.41 -8.88
N LEU A 657 -13.20 -20.50 -9.67
CA LEU A 657 -13.50 -19.08 -9.63
C LEU A 657 -14.06 -18.62 -10.99
N PRO A 658 -15.38 -18.80 -11.24
CA PRO A 658 -15.99 -18.29 -12.44
C PRO A 658 -16.10 -16.76 -12.40
N GLY A 659 -16.03 -16.15 -13.57
CA GLY A 659 -16.23 -14.71 -13.74
C GLY A 659 -16.91 -14.38 -15.04
N ILE A 660 -17.84 -13.43 -15.00
CA ILE A 660 -18.52 -12.88 -16.16
C ILE A 660 -18.64 -11.36 -16.04
N ASN A 661 -18.30 -10.65 -17.12
CA ASN A 661 -18.42 -9.20 -17.22
C ASN A 661 -19.04 -8.84 -18.56
N ALA A 662 -20.26 -8.32 -18.56
CA ALA A 662 -20.95 -7.84 -19.74
C ALA A 662 -20.90 -6.30 -19.80
N THR A 663 -20.53 -5.77 -20.95
CA THR A 663 -20.50 -4.32 -21.23
C THR A 663 -21.45 -4.02 -22.36
N PHE A 664 -22.44 -3.20 -22.07
CA PHE A 664 -23.40 -2.68 -23.03
C PHE A 664 -23.04 -1.23 -23.34
N LYS A 665 -22.57 -0.96 -24.56
CA LYS A 665 -22.28 0.40 -25.05
C LYS A 665 -23.60 1.01 -25.52
N LEU A 666 -24.25 1.80 -24.65
CA LEU A 666 -25.53 2.44 -24.97
C LEU A 666 -25.38 3.50 -26.08
N ASN A 667 -24.23 4.15 -26.08
CA ASN A 667 -23.79 5.06 -27.16
C ASN A 667 -22.25 5.26 -27.08
N THR A 668 -21.71 6.16 -27.91
CA THR A 668 -20.26 6.43 -27.95
C THR A 668 -19.69 6.99 -26.66
N ARG A 669 -20.51 7.45 -25.71
CA ARG A 669 -20.09 8.08 -24.44
C ARG A 669 -20.55 7.32 -23.22
N THR A 670 -21.41 6.31 -23.36
CA THR A 670 -22.10 5.68 -22.23
C THR A 670 -21.97 4.17 -22.28
N ASN A 671 -21.54 3.59 -21.17
CA ASN A 671 -21.52 2.13 -20.96
C ASN A 671 -22.41 1.76 -19.77
N LEU A 672 -23.07 0.61 -19.87
CA LEU A 672 -23.64 -0.11 -18.74
C LEU A 672 -22.84 -1.40 -18.57
N ARG A 673 -22.35 -1.68 -17.37
CA ARG A 673 -21.59 -2.90 -17.06
C ARG A 673 -22.31 -3.72 -16.02
N LEU A 674 -22.37 -5.02 -16.26
CA LEU A 674 -22.87 -6.02 -15.34
C LEU A 674 -21.79 -7.05 -15.10
N SER A 675 -21.51 -7.41 -13.85
CA SER A 675 -20.54 -8.46 -13.54
C SER A 675 -21.03 -9.39 -12.43
N GLY A 676 -20.62 -10.65 -12.53
CA GLY A 676 -20.80 -11.66 -11.50
C GLY A 676 -19.55 -12.51 -11.39
N SER A 677 -19.16 -12.88 -10.15
CA SER A 677 -17.96 -13.69 -9.95
C SER A 677 -17.89 -14.33 -8.58
N GLN A 678 -17.03 -15.34 -8.46
CA GLN A 678 -16.58 -15.88 -7.17
C GLN A 678 -15.10 -15.58 -6.97
N THR A 679 -14.75 -15.23 -5.74
CA THR A 679 -13.37 -14.96 -5.28
C THR A 679 -13.17 -15.57 -3.90
N VAL A 680 -11.95 -15.58 -3.40
CA VAL A 680 -11.62 -16.17 -2.10
C VAL A 680 -10.78 -15.23 -1.26
N ILE A 681 -10.78 -15.41 0.05
CA ILE A 681 -9.85 -14.77 0.99
C ILE A 681 -9.29 -15.87 1.87
N ARG A 682 -8.00 -16.12 1.77
CA ARG A 682 -7.32 -17.15 2.57
C ARG A 682 -6.75 -16.53 3.84
N PRO A 683 -6.71 -17.27 4.96
CA PRO A 683 -6.00 -16.79 6.15
C PRO A 683 -4.51 -16.56 5.85
N GLU A 684 -3.93 -15.53 6.43
CA GLU A 684 -2.48 -15.31 6.39
C GLU A 684 -1.78 -16.24 7.39
N GLN A 685 -0.54 -16.55 7.13
CA GLN A 685 0.27 -17.48 7.94
C GLN A 685 0.36 -17.05 9.43
N ARG A 686 0.44 -15.73 9.69
CA ARG A 686 0.44 -15.18 11.06
C ARG A 686 -0.91 -15.37 11.76
N GLU A 687 -2.01 -15.29 11.03
CA GLU A 687 -3.36 -15.48 11.57
C GLU A 687 -3.62 -16.94 11.96
N LEU A 688 -2.99 -17.88 11.24
CA LEU A 688 -3.05 -19.32 11.52
C LEU A 688 -2.05 -19.76 12.60
N ALA A 689 -0.91 -19.07 12.73
CA ALA A 689 0.12 -19.47 13.70
C ALA A 689 -0.39 -19.29 15.13
N ALA A 690 -0.35 -20.34 15.94
CA ALA A 690 -0.75 -20.30 17.35
C ALA A 690 0.23 -19.48 18.23
N LEU A 691 0.74 -18.41 17.68
CA LEU A 691 1.70 -17.49 18.30
C LEU A 691 0.94 -16.42 19.09
N THR A 692 1.27 -16.29 20.37
CA THR A 692 0.72 -15.27 21.27
C THR A 692 1.80 -14.25 21.60
N LEU A 693 1.61 -13.01 21.20
CA LEU A 693 2.50 -11.90 21.51
C LEU A 693 1.73 -10.79 22.20
N TYR A 694 2.34 -10.21 23.23
CA TYR A 694 1.80 -9.04 23.90
C TYR A 694 2.01 -7.79 23.03
N ASP A 695 0.94 -7.03 22.85
CA ASP A 695 0.94 -5.72 22.20
C ASP A 695 0.83 -4.62 23.26
N PHE A 696 1.87 -3.80 23.37
CA PHE A 696 1.96 -2.76 24.39
C PHE A 696 0.92 -1.66 24.18
N GLU A 697 0.63 -1.29 22.91
CA GLU A 697 -0.35 -0.26 22.59
C GLU A 697 -1.78 -0.75 22.89
N LEU A 698 -2.10 -1.99 22.55
CA LEU A 698 -3.38 -2.61 22.92
C LEU A 698 -3.50 -2.91 24.41
N ASN A 699 -2.37 -3.07 25.11
CA ASN A 699 -2.28 -3.60 26.47
C ASN A 699 -2.98 -4.96 26.57
N SER A 700 -2.80 -5.80 25.57
CA SER A 700 -3.45 -7.09 25.40
C SER A 700 -2.58 -8.00 24.53
N ALA A 701 -2.81 -9.30 24.60
CA ALA A 701 -2.13 -10.23 23.71
C ALA A 701 -2.91 -10.41 22.39
N VAL A 702 -2.19 -10.71 21.31
CA VAL A 702 -2.76 -11.08 20.01
C VAL A 702 -2.33 -12.50 19.68
N GLN A 703 -3.31 -13.36 19.40
CA GLN A 703 -3.09 -14.78 19.12
C GLN A 703 -3.65 -15.18 17.77
N GLY A 704 -2.90 -16.01 17.03
CA GLY A 704 -3.40 -16.65 15.82
C GLY A 704 -4.29 -17.86 16.13
N ASN A 705 -5.04 -18.30 15.14
CA ASN A 705 -5.97 -19.43 15.24
C ASN A 705 -5.70 -20.44 14.11
N PRO A 706 -5.14 -21.62 14.41
CA PRO A 706 -4.85 -22.62 13.39
C PRO A 706 -6.09 -23.25 12.74
N ASN A 707 -7.27 -22.99 13.26
CA ASN A 707 -8.54 -23.51 12.76
C ASN A 707 -9.28 -22.58 11.81
N LEU A 708 -8.67 -21.46 11.42
CA LEU A 708 -9.27 -20.56 10.46
C LEU A 708 -9.47 -21.24 9.10
N GLU A 709 -10.63 -20.97 8.53
CA GLU A 709 -11.00 -21.41 7.18
C GLU A 709 -10.95 -20.23 6.19
N ARG A 710 -10.80 -20.56 4.89
CA ARG A 710 -10.89 -19.54 3.85
C ARG A 710 -12.31 -18.98 3.74
N THR A 711 -12.42 -17.70 3.45
CA THR A 711 -13.69 -17.07 3.07
C THR A 711 -13.93 -17.27 1.57
N LYS A 712 -15.13 -17.74 1.18
CA LYS A 712 -15.59 -17.67 -0.21
C LYS A 712 -16.44 -16.43 -0.38
N VAL A 713 -16.26 -15.72 -1.50
CA VAL A 713 -16.97 -14.46 -1.75
C VAL A 713 -17.70 -14.53 -3.09
N THR A 714 -19.01 -14.36 -3.08
CA THR A 714 -19.80 -14.20 -4.30
C THR A 714 -20.07 -12.72 -4.51
N ASN A 715 -19.76 -12.23 -5.71
CA ASN A 715 -19.80 -10.82 -6.07
C ASN A 715 -20.78 -10.58 -7.22
N ALA A 716 -21.56 -9.50 -7.14
CA ALA A 716 -22.39 -8.98 -8.23
C ALA A 716 -22.25 -7.46 -8.30
N ASP A 717 -22.07 -6.91 -9.51
CA ASP A 717 -21.91 -5.48 -9.72
C ASP A 717 -22.72 -5.02 -10.93
N LEU A 718 -23.34 -3.84 -10.82
CA LEU A 718 -23.95 -3.11 -11.92
C LEU A 718 -23.42 -1.68 -11.91
N ARG A 719 -22.90 -1.21 -13.06
CA ARG A 719 -22.30 0.12 -13.16
C ARG A 719 -22.71 0.83 -14.43
N TYR A 720 -23.24 2.03 -14.28
CA TYR A 720 -23.45 3.01 -15.35
C TYR A 720 -22.24 3.93 -15.45
N GLU A 721 -21.74 4.15 -16.66
CA GLU A 721 -20.57 5.00 -16.92
C GLU A 721 -20.89 5.98 -18.05
N LEU A 722 -20.66 7.27 -17.80
CA LEU A 722 -20.81 8.35 -18.78
C LEU A 722 -19.48 9.10 -18.90
N TYR A 723 -19.02 9.27 -20.12
CA TYR A 723 -17.78 9.96 -20.50
C TYR A 723 -18.13 11.16 -21.39
N PRO A 724 -18.53 12.31 -20.80
CA PRO A 724 -19.05 13.45 -21.56
C PRO A 724 -18.01 14.03 -22.51
N ARG A 725 -16.80 14.29 -21.98
CA ARG A 725 -15.64 14.76 -22.72
C ARG A 725 -14.40 14.05 -22.18
N SER A 726 -13.30 14.21 -22.89
CA SER A 726 -12.04 13.64 -22.44
C SER A 726 -11.56 14.24 -21.12
N GLY A 727 -11.08 13.39 -20.22
CA GLY A 727 -10.72 13.79 -18.88
C GLY A 727 -11.91 14.00 -17.96
N GLU A 728 -13.15 13.79 -18.43
CA GLU A 728 -14.38 13.85 -17.64
C GLU A 728 -15.02 12.46 -17.51
N VAL A 729 -15.54 12.17 -16.35
CA VAL A 729 -16.21 10.90 -16.04
C VAL A 729 -17.33 11.11 -15.01
N PHE A 730 -18.40 10.42 -15.22
CA PHE A 730 -19.47 10.22 -14.26
C PHE A 730 -19.80 8.74 -14.21
N THR A 731 -19.73 8.14 -13.03
CA THR A 731 -20.14 6.75 -12.86
C THR A 731 -21.02 6.58 -11.63
N LEU A 732 -22.02 5.72 -11.77
CA LEU A 732 -22.87 5.26 -10.69
C LEU A 732 -22.84 3.74 -10.70
N GLY A 733 -22.46 3.13 -9.60
CA GLY A 733 -22.39 1.68 -9.45
C GLY A 733 -23.14 1.21 -8.22
N VAL A 734 -23.69 0.02 -8.28
CA VAL A 734 -24.21 -0.72 -7.13
C VAL A 734 -23.55 -2.08 -7.09
N PHE A 735 -23.33 -2.61 -5.90
CA PHE A 735 -22.70 -3.91 -5.72
C PHE A 735 -23.34 -4.68 -4.58
N TYR A 736 -23.22 -6.00 -4.67
CA TYR A 736 -23.62 -6.96 -3.64
C TYR A 736 -22.49 -7.98 -3.46
N LYS A 737 -22.18 -8.34 -2.21
CA LYS A 737 -21.20 -9.37 -1.84
C LYS A 737 -21.75 -10.25 -0.74
N TYR A 738 -21.61 -11.54 -0.92
CA TYR A 738 -21.88 -12.54 0.10
C TYR A 738 -20.58 -13.23 0.49
N PHE A 739 -20.30 -13.24 1.79
CA PHE A 739 -19.11 -13.86 2.40
C PHE A 739 -19.55 -15.10 3.17
N ASP A 740 -19.00 -16.23 2.81
CA ASP A 740 -19.06 -17.48 3.55
C ASP A 740 -17.82 -17.54 4.43
N LYS A 741 -17.97 -17.61 5.75
CA LYS A 741 -16.92 -17.63 6.78
C LYS A 741 -15.92 -16.46 6.68
N PRO A 742 -16.36 -15.20 6.82
CA PRO A 742 -15.43 -14.06 6.88
C PRO A 742 -14.46 -14.24 8.04
N ILE A 743 -13.30 -13.56 7.97
CA ILE A 743 -12.29 -13.61 9.04
C ILE A 743 -12.28 -12.26 9.75
N GLU A 744 -12.39 -12.30 11.09
CA GLU A 744 -12.38 -11.12 11.94
C GLU A 744 -11.52 -11.34 13.18
N GLN A 745 -11.09 -10.25 13.81
CA GLN A 745 -10.31 -10.27 15.06
C GLN A 745 -11.23 -9.92 16.23
N ASN A 746 -11.46 -10.90 17.09
CA ASN A 746 -12.39 -10.81 18.21
C ASN A 746 -11.63 -10.88 19.53
N LEU A 747 -12.11 -10.14 20.52
CA LEU A 747 -11.69 -10.29 21.90
C LEU A 747 -12.21 -11.65 22.43
N GLN A 748 -11.35 -12.41 23.09
CA GLN A 748 -11.74 -13.66 23.74
C GLN A 748 -12.36 -13.38 25.10
N GLN A 749 -13.28 -14.24 25.51
CA GLN A 749 -13.93 -14.17 26.81
C GLN A 749 -12.89 -14.09 27.94
N GLY A 750 -13.02 -13.10 28.79
CA GLY A 750 -12.03 -12.78 29.82
C GLY A 750 -11.12 -11.58 29.50
N GLY A 751 -11.27 -10.95 28.33
CA GLY A 751 -10.77 -9.61 28.04
C GLY A 751 -9.26 -9.45 27.79
N ALA A 752 -8.47 -10.54 27.80
CA ALA A 752 -7.00 -10.44 27.75
C ALA A 752 -6.36 -10.72 26.36
N ILE A 753 -7.08 -11.37 25.46
CA ILE A 753 -6.52 -11.87 24.19
C ILE A 753 -7.44 -11.55 23.03
N PHE A 754 -6.90 -10.91 21.98
CA PHE A 754 -7.54 -10.82 20.68
C PHE A 754 -7.13 -12.02 19.82
N GLN A 755 -8.12 -12.71 19.24
CA GLN A 755 -7.89 -13.87 18.37
C GLN A 755 -8.68 -13.74 17.07
N PHE A 756 -8.13 -14.31 15.98
CA PHE A 756 -8.83 -14.39 14.70
C PHE A 756 -9.87 -15.51 14.70
N GLN A 757 -11.04 -15.24 14.12
CA GLN A 757 -12.17 -16.19 14.07
C GLN A 757 -12.93 -16.05 12.75
N ASN A 758 -13.69 -17.09 12.39
CA ASN A 758 -14.63 -17.09 11.28
C ASN A 758 -16.07 -17.02 11.80
N PRO A 759 -16.75 -15.87 11.77
CA PRO A 759 -18.21 -15.84 11.82
C PRO A 759 -18.82 -16.63 10.66
N ASP A 760 -20.08 -17.07 10.80
CA ASP A 760 -20.67 -17.98 9.81
C ASP A 760 -20.82 -17.34 8.43
N LYS A 761 -21.37 -16.13 8.36
CA LYS A 761 -21.59 -15.43 7.11
C LYS A 761 -21.64 -13.92 7.26
N ALA A 762 -21.37 -13.22 6.17
CA ALA A 762 -21.63 -11.80 6.07
C ALA A 762 -22.17 -11.42 4.70
N ILE A 763 -22.92 -10.33 4.67
CA ILE A 763 -23.34 -9.67 3.42
C ILE A 763 -22.84 -8.24 3.42
N ALA A 764 -22.51 -7.70 2.26
CA ALA A 764 -22.20 -6.29 2.07
C ALA A 764 -22.79 -5.81 0.74
N TYR A 765 -23.48 -4.69 0.75
CA TYR A 765 -24.02 -4.08 -0.47
C TYR A 765 -23.94 -2.57 -0.38
N GLY A 766 -23.90 -1.93 -1.52
CA GLY A 766 -23.73 -0.48 -1.53
C GLY A 766 -23.84 0.15 -2.90
N ALA A 767 -23.74 1.47 -2.89
CA ALA A 767 -23.71 2.29 -4.08
C ALA A 767 -22.44 3.17 -4.09
N GLU A 768 -21.88 3.37 -5.27
CA GLU A 768 -20.69 4.19 -5.50
C GLU A 768 -20.95 5.23 -6.58
N LEU A 769 -20.56 6.48 -6.32
CA LEU A 769 -20.57 7.58 -7.26
C LEU A 769 -19.13 8.04 -7.52
N GLU A 770 -18.76 8.21 -8.79
CA GLU A 770 -17.52 8.86 -9.21
C GLU A 770 -17.88 9.99 -10.17
N PHE A 771 -17.32 11.15 -9.92
CA PHE A 771 -17.55 12.33 -10.71
C PHE A 771 -16.25 13.12 -10.91
N ARG A 772 -15.93 13.45 -12.16
CA ARG A 772 -14.84 14.38 -12.51
C ARG A 772 -15.29 15.29 -13.65
N LYS A 773 -15.22 16.59 -13.41
CA LYS A 773 -15.71 17.60 -14.34
C LYS A 773 -14.79 18.83 -14.37
N ARG A 774 -14.46 19.30 -15.57
CA ARG A 774 -13.86 20.62 -15.76
C ARG A 774 -14.96 21.68 -15.77
N LEU A 775 -14.72 22.81 -15.10
CA LEU A 775 -15.70 23.89 -15.01
C LEU A 775 -15.53 24.96 -16.09
N ASP A 776 -14.92 24.60 -17.21
CA ASP A 776 -14.64 25.51 -18.34
C ASP A 776 -15.89 26.06 -19.04
N MET A 777 -17.06 25.49 -18.76
CA MET A 777 -18.36 26.01 -19.22
C MET A 777 -18.82 27.27 -18.46
N ILE A 778 -18.25 27.52 -17.29
CA ILE A 778 -18.58 28.68 -16.42
C ILE A 778 -17.44 29.68 -16.52
N GLY A 779 -17.66 30.85 -17.11
CA GLY A 779 -16.61 31.81 -17.52
C GLY A 779 -15.51 32.06 -16.48
N GLY A 780 -15.84 32.37 -15.24
CA GLY A 780 -14.87 32.62 -14.16
C GLY A 780 -14.18 31.35 -13.61
N LEU A 781 -14.69 30.14 -13.92
CA LEU A 781 -14.23 28.88 -13.33
C LEU A 781 -13.49 27.97 -14.33
N LYS A 782 -13.12 28.46 -15.50
CA LYS A 782 -12.50 27.67 -16.59
C LYS A 782 -11.23 26.91 -16.20
N ASN A 783 -10.52 27.38 -15.19
CA ASN A 783 -9.29 26.76 -14.70
C ASN A 783 -9.53 25.75 -13.56
N PHE A 784 -10.78 25.54 -13.17
CA PHE A 784 -11.11 24.62 -12.10
C PHE A 784 -11.55 23.25 -12.62
N THR A 785 -11.13 22.21 -11.89
CA THR A 785 -11.61 20.86 -12.06
C THR A 785 -12.10 20.34 -10.70
N ILE A 786 -13.31 19.81 -10.69
CA ILE A 786 -13.87 19.12 -9.51
C ILE A 786 -13.72 17.62 -9.73
N GLN A 787 -13.32 16.93 -8.67
CA GLN A 787 -13.38 15.49 -8.58
C GLN A 787 -14.09 15.12 -7.27
N ALA A 788 -15.07 14.26 -7.34
CA ALA A 788 -15.80 13.79 -6.17
C ALA A 788 -16.04 12.29 -6.26
N ASN A 789 -15.93 11.61 -5.14
CA ASN A 789 -16.23 10.20 -5.00
C ASN A 789 -17.02 10.01 -3.71
N ALA A 790 -18.13 9.30 -3.80
CA ALA A 790 -18.93 8.94 -2.66
C ALA A 790 -19.30 7.47 -2.72
N ALA A 791 -19.29 6.80 -1.58
CA ALA A 791 -19.80 5.45 -1.45
C ALA A 791 -20.69 5.36 -0.21
N TYR A 792 -21.81 4.66 -0.33
CA TYR A 792 -22.67 4.24 0.77
C TYR A 792 -22.71 2.72 0.80
N ILE A 793 -22.44 2.14 1.97
CA ILE A 793 -22.21 0.70 2.10
C ILE A 793 -22.87 0.21 3.37
N LYS A 794 -23.67 -0.82 3.27
CA LYS A 794 -24.21 -1.54 4.41
C LYS A 794 -23.65 -2.95 4.44
N SER A 795 -23.20 -3.40 5.61
CA SER A 795 -22.81 -4.80 5.82
C SER A 795 -23.50 -5.36 7.06
N GLU A 796 -23.58 -6.67 7.10
CA GLU A 796 -24.21 -7.41 8.17
C GLU A 796 -23.50 -8.75 8.33
N VAL A 797 -22.94 -8.98 9.51
CA VAL A 797 -22.33 -10.25 9.93
C VAL A 797 -23.32 -10.96 10.84
N THR A 798 -23.57 -12.22 10.60
CA THR A 798 -24.27 -13.11 11.51
C THR A 798 -23.23 -13.91 12.28
N ASP A 799 -23.24 -13.78 13.60
CA ASP A 799 -22.39 -14.50 14.55
C ASP A 799 -23.31 -15.41 15.38
N GLU A 800 -23.38 -16.67 15.00
CA GLU A 800 -24.27 -17.66 15.63
C GLU A 800 -23.79 -18.03 17.04
N VAL A 801 -22.49 -17.90 17.31
CA VAL A 801 -21.92 -18.21 18.65
C VAL A 801 -22.38 -17.17 19.66
N ARG A 802 -22.26 -15.88 19.31
CA ARG A 802 -22.73 -14.77 20.16
C ARG A 802 -24.20 -14.43 19.97
N LYS A 803 -24.83 -14.97 18.94
CA LYS A 803 -26.23 -14.68 18.55
C LYS A 803 -26.51 -13.19 18.29
N ILE A 804 -25.54 -12.52 17.69
CA ILE A 804 -25.64 -11.09 17.38
C ILE A 804 -25.52 -10.85 15.87
N THR A 805 -26.09 -9.72 15.45
CA THR A 805 -25.95 -9.18 14.10
C THR A 805 -25.32 -7.80 14.20
N ARG A 806 -24.25 -7.55 13.46
CA ARG A 806 -23.49 -6.31 13.48
C ARG A 806 -22.84 -6.02 12.12
N PRO A 807 -22.32 -4.81 11.88
CA PRO A 807 -21.51 -4.56 10.69
C PRO A 807 -20.23 -5.42 10.67
N LEU A 808 -19.74 -5.69 9.45
CA LEU A 808 -18.45 -6.38 9.24
C LEU A 808 -17.31 -5.52 9.79
N GLN A 809 -16.36 -6.15 10.49
CA GLN A 809 -15.18 -5.47 11.02
C GLN A 809 -14.43 -4.69 9.94
N GLY A 810 -14.05 -3.46 10.25
CA GLY A 810 -13.33 -2.56 9.33
C GLY A 810 -14.20 -1.92 8.25
N GLN A 811 -15.48 -2.33 8.10
CA GLN A 811 -16.36 -1.78 7.10
C GLN A 811 -16.98 -0.45 7.56
N SER A 812 -16.83 0.57 6.71
CA SER A 812 -17.40 1.90 6.94
C SER A 812 -18.70 2.08 6.14
N PRO A 813 -19.77 2.64 6.74
CA PRO A 813 -21.05 2.83 6.06
C PRO A 813 -21.02 3.89 4.96
N TYR A 814 -20.05 4.80 4.98
CA TYR A 814 -19.86 5.76 3.90
C TYR A 814 -18.40 6.17 3.75
N LEU A 815 -18.09 6.63 2.56
CA LEU A 815 -16.78 7.12 2.18
C LEU A 815 -16.95 8.32 1.25
N LEU A 816 -16.31 9.44 1.58
CA LEU A 816 -16.39 10.68 0.82
C LEU A 816 -14.98 11.18 0.49
N ASN A 817 -14.73 11.42 -0.78
CA ASN A 817 -13.54 12.10 -1.28
C ASN A 817 -13.95 13.26 -2.17
N PHE A 818 -13.43 14.43 -1.94
CA PHE A 818 -13.65 15.61 -2.75
C PHE A 818 -12.33 16.30 -3.06
N GLY A 819 -12.13 16.65 -4.31
CA GLY A 819 -10.95 17.38 -4.78
C GLY A 819 -11.35 18.59 -5.63
N LEU A 820 -10.80 19.73 -5.30
CA LEU A 820 -10.89 20.96 -6.11
C LEU A 820 -9.48 21.28 -6.60
N MET A 821 -9.30 21.29 -7.91
CA MET A 821 -8.04 21.57 -8.59
C MET A 821 -8.15 22.85 -9.39
N TYR A 822 -7.19 23.75 -9.21
CA TYR A 822 -7.03 24.96 -9.98
C TYR A 822 -5.72 24.91 -10.77
N ASP A 823 -5.77 25.21 -12.06
CA ASP A 823 -4.60 25.16 -12.92
C ASP A 823 -4.55 26.41 -13.82
N LEU A 824 -3.57 27.27 -13.60
CA LEU A 824 -3.30 28.46 -14.37
C LEU A 824 -2.00 28.29 -15.15
N GLU A 825 -2.08 27.59 -16.29
CA GLU A 825 -0.92 27.21 -17.12
C GLU A 825 -0.04 28.41 -17.48
N LYS A 826 -0.65 29.55 -17.88
CA LYS A 826 0.08 30.79 -18.25
C LYS A 826 0.99 31.30 -17.14
N ALA A 827 0.56 31.18 -15.90
CA ALA A 827 1.34 31.59 -14.74
C ALA A 827 2.18 30.42 -14.16
N GLY A 828 2.04 29.20 -14.67
CA GLY A 828 2.66 28.01 -14.09
C GLY A 828 2.22 27.75 -12.63
N LEU A 829 0.99 28.15 -12.27
CA LEU A 829 0.45 28.02 -10.91
C LEU A 829 -0.58 26.88 -10.91
N ASN A 830 -0.44 25.99 -9.94
CA ASN A 830 -1.44 24.95 -9.67
C ASN A 830 -1.75 24.94 -8.17
N ALA A 831 -3.03 24.73 -7.83
CA ALA A 831 -3.47 24.55 -6.46
C ALA A 831 -4.44 23.37 -6.40
N THR A 832 -4.36 22.61 -5.32
CA THR A 832 -5.23 21.45 -5.09
C THR A 832 -5.68 21.43 -3.65
N LEU A 833 -6.98 21.33 -3.44
CA LEU A 833 -7.60 21.13 -2.14
C LEU A 833 -8.28 19.77 -2.14
N LEU A 834 -8.01 18.95 -1.13
CA LEU A 834 -8.47 17.58 -1.06
C LEU A 834 -9.10 17.32 0.30
N TYR A 835 -10.31 16.81 0.28
CA TYR A 835 -11.07 16.40 1.46
C TYR A 835 -11.33 14.91 1.42
N ASN A 836 -11.11 14.22 2.53
CA ASN A 836 -11.40 12.80 2.70
C ASN A 836 -12.12 12.59 4.03
N GLN A 837 -13.14 11.76 4.03
CA GLN A 837 -13.83 11.32 5.25
C GLN A 837 -14.35 9.91 5.08
N ILE A 838 -14.12 9.08 6.10
CA ILE A 838 -14.74 7.75 6.25
C ILE A 838 -15.75 7.78 7.40
N GLY A 839 -16.80 7.00 7.29
CA GLY A 839 -17.79 6.81 8.34
C GLY A 839 -17.26 5.98 9.52
N LYS A 840 -18.07 5.85 10.56
CA LYS A 840 -17.74 5.00 11.71
C LYS A 840 -17.59 3.54 11.27
N ARG A 841 -16.70 2.79 11.95
CA ARG A 841 -16.53 1.37 11.69
C ARG A 841 -16.07 0.63 12.94
N ILE A 842 -16.33 -0.67 13.02
CA ILE A 842 -15.78 -1.53 14.06
C ILE A 842 -14.26 -1.69 13.80
N TYR A 843 -13.45 -1.24 14.74
CA TYR A 843 -11.99 -1.41 14.72
C TYR A 843 -11.60 -2.81 15.23
N LEU A 844 -12.10 -3.18 16.42
CA LEU A 844 -11.94 -4.50 17.01
C LEU A 844 -13.27 -4.97 17.58
N VAL A 845 -13.53 -6.26 17.43
CA VAL A 845 -14.78 -6.86 17.91
C VAL A 845 -14.66 -7.21 19.38
N GLY A 846 -15.63 -6.81 20.18
CA GLY A 846 -15.72 -7.11 21.60
C GLY A 846 -16.15 -8.56 21.91
N ASP A 847 -16.42 -8.88 23.17
CA ASP A 847 -16.79 -10.23 23.62
C ASP A 847 -18.18 -10.34 24.29
N ILE A 848 -18.98 -9.27 24.30
CA ILE A 848 -20.32 -9.29 24.91
C ILE A 848 -21.26 -10.22 24.12
N PRO A 849 -21.83 -11.25 24.77
CA PRO A 849 -22.83 -12.13 24.14
C PRO A 849 -24.21 -11.48 24.08
N ALA A 850 -25.07 -11.92 23.14
CA ALA A 850 -26.46 -11.44 23.03
C ALA A 850 -27.35 -11.77 24.24
N SER A 851 -27.02 -12.83 25.00
CA SER A 851 -27.70 -13.22 26.23
C SER A 851 -27.54 -12.23 27.37
N GLY A 852 -26.74 -11.18 27.19
CA GLY A 852 -26.31 -10.30 28.26
C GLY A 852 -25.20 -10.93 29.12
N GLY A 853 -24.60 -10.14 29.95
CA GLY A 853 -23.43 -10.52 30.78
C GLY A 853 -22.37 -9.46 30.72
N GLY A 854 -21.30 -9.59 31.51
CA GLY A 854 -20.15 -8.72 31.50
C GLY A 854 -19.26 -9.00 30.30
N GLY A 855 -18.61 -7.94 29.78
CA GLY A 855 -17.62 -8.07 28.70
C GLY A 855 -17.20 -6.71 28.16
N ALA A 856 -16.33 -6.69 27.18
CA ALA A 856 -15.90 -5.49 26.50
C ALA A 856 -16.78 -5.28 25.25
N PRO A 857 -17.43 -4.11 25.09
CA PRO A 857 -18.13 -3.77 23.86
C PRO A 857 -17.20 -3.68 22.65
N ASP A 858 -17.79 -3.77 21.47
CA ASP A 858 -17.07 -3.50 20.21
C ASP A 858 -16.34 -2.15 20.28
N ILE A 859 -15.14 -2.10 19.77
CA ILE A 859 -14.34 -0.87 19.67
C ILE A 859 -14.60 -0.25 18.30
N TRP A 860 -15.18 0.92 18.29
CA TRP A 860 -15.53 1.67 17.10
C TRP A 860 -14.52 2.78 16.80
N GLU A 861 -14.17 2.97 15.55
CA GLU A 861 -13.48 4.17 15.07
C GLU A 861 -14.51 5.21 14.63
N ALA A 862 -14.40 6.42 15.17
CA ALA A 862 -15.26 7.55 14.81
C ALA A 862 -14.87 8.15 13.45
N PRO A 863 -15.83 8.78 12.73
CA PRO A 863 -15.52 9.50 11.50
C PRO A 863 -14.50 10.60 11.73
N ARG A 864 -13.47 10.67 10.88
CA ARG A 864 -12.46 11.72 10.94
C ARG A 864 -12.30 12.41 9.58
N PRO A 865 -12.69 13.67 9.42
CA PRO A 865 -12.42 14.44 8.22
C PRO A 865 -10.95 14.84 8.15
N VAL A 866 -10.35 14.70 6.97
CA VAL A 866 -8.98 15.12 6.65
C VAL A 866 -9.03 16.11 5.48
N LEU A 867 -8.35 17.24 5.61
CA LEU A 867 -8.24 18.28 4.59
C LEU A 867 -6.77 18.54 4.30
N ASP A 868 -6.40 18.37 3.02
CA ASP A 868 -5.03 18.60 2.52
C ASP A 868 -5.05 19.72 1.48
N PHE A 869 -4.01 20.53 1.46
CA PHE A 869 -3.80 21.60 0.49
C PHE A 869 -2.41 21.54 -0.12
N GLN A 870 -2.34 21.76 -1.42
CA GLN A 870 -1.08 21.91 -2.15
C GLN A 870 -1.13 23.15 -3.05
N LEU A 871 -0.01 23.89 -3.07
CA LEU A 871 0.21 25.01 -3.99
C LEU A 871 1.55 24.77 -4.71
N GLY A 872 1.52 24.70 -6.03
CA GLY A 872 2.71 24.54 -6.86
C GLY A 872 2.94 25.74 -7.77
N LYS A 873 4.19 26.15 -7.91
CA LYS A 873 4.62 27.20 -8.82
C LYS A 873 5.75 26.69 -9.70
N LYS A 874 5.49 26.60 -11.01
CA LYS A 874 6.48 26.29 -12.03
C LYS A 874 7.29 27.52 -12.40
N MET A 875 8.58 27.34 -12.60
CA MET A 875 9.56 28.39 -12.90
C MET A 875 10.57 27.87 -13.95
N LEU A 876 11.47 28.76 -14.40
CA LEU A 876 12.56 28.41 -15.33
C LEU A 876 12.04 27.67 -16.58
N LYS A 877 11.02 28.22 -17.25
CA LYS A 877 10.37 27.61 -18.43
C LYS A 877 9.87 26.17 -18.13
N ASN A 878 9.23 25.97 -16.96
CA ASN A 878 8.71 24.70 -16.46
C ASN A 878 9.79 23.65 -16.09
N LYS A 879 11.06 24.00 -16.02
CA LYS A 879 12.12 23.11 -15.57
C LYS A 879 12.22 23.00 -14.06
N ALA A 880 11.83 24.04 -13.31
CA ALA A 880 11.80 24.02 -11.86
C ALA A 880 10.36 24.18 -11.34
N GLU A 881 10.10 23.63 -10.17
CA GLU A 881 8.83 23.77 -9.47
C GLU A 881 9.06 23.83 -7.95
N ILE A 882 8.42 24.80 -7.30
CA ILE A 882 8.31 24.85 -5.85
C ILE A 882 6.88 24.44 -5.50
N ARG A 883 6.74 23.53 -4.50
CA ARG A 883 5.46 23.11 -3.97
C ARG A 883 5.41 23.35 -2.46
N LEU A 884 4.33 23.96 -2.01
CA LEU A 884 3.93 24.04 -0.60
C LEU A 884 2.86 22.99 -0.35
N ASN A 885 3.05 22.15 0.64
CA ASN A 885 2.11 21.09 1.03
C ASN A 885 1.69 21.30 2.48
N ILE A 886 0.39 21.28 2.74
CA ILE A 886 -0.18 21.31 4.09
C ILE A 886 -1.11 20.11 4.21
N SER A 887 -0.75 19.16 5.05
CA SER A 887 -1.53 17.94 5.26
C SER A 887 -2.23 17.96 6.60
N ASP A 888 -3.47 17.46 6.64
CA ASP A 888 -4.33 17.41 7.82
C ASP A 888 -4.56 18.78 8.47
N ILE A 889 -5.02 19.75 7.66
CA ILE A 889 -5.29 21.14 8.09
C ILE A 889 -6.28 21.18 9.25
N LEU A 890 -7.29 20.30 9.24
CA LEU A 890 -8.32 20.24 10.27
C LEU A 890 -7.81 19.75 11.61
N ASN A 891 -6.69 19.02 11.61
CA ASN A 891 -6.02 18.47 12.79
C ASN A 891 -6.99 17.84 13.81
N ARG A 892 -7.98 17.10 13.32
CA ARG A 892 -8.98 16.45 14.17
C ARG A 892 -8.38 15.25 14.87
N THR A 893 -8.66 15.11 16.16
CA THR A 893 -8.33 13.92 16.94
C THR A 893 -9.07 12.71 16.35
N GLN A 894 -8.39 11.60 16.19
CA GLN A 894 -8.99 10.31 15.87
C GLN A 894 -9.50 9.68 17.17
N TYR A 895 -10.75 9.29 17.17
CA TYR A 895 -11.40 8.69 18.34
C TYR A 895 -11.76 7.24 18.06
N PHE A 896 -11.40 6.39 19.01
CA PHE A 896 -11.90 5.02 19.11
C PHE A 896 -12.69 4.91 20.42
N TYR A 897 -13.87 4.31 20.36
CA TYR A 897 -14.79 4.32 21.49
C TYR A 897 -15.54 3.00 21.63
N GLN A 898 -16.03 2.75 22.83
CA GLN A 898 -16.89 1.63 23.16
C GLN A 898 -18.29 2.15 23.46
N ASN A 899 -19.29 1.66 22.72
CA ASN A 899 -20.69 2.05 22.88
C ASN A 899 -21.35 1.22 23.96
N LYS A 900 -22.25 1.86 24.69
CA LYS A 900 -23.10 1.18 25.64
C LYS A 900 -24.18 0.30 24.97
N ASP A 901 -24.69 0.72 23.82
CA ASP A 901 -25.83 0.09 23.12
C ASP A 901 -25.55 -0.40 21.69
N ASP A 902 -24.34 -0.25 21.18
CA ASP A 902 -23.85 -0.61 19.84
C ASP A 902 -24.64 -0.08 18.63
N LYS A 903 -25.83 0.48 18.84
CA LYS A 903 -26.78 0.86 17.79
C LYS A 903 -26.64 2.32 17.35
N THR A 904 -26.05 3.17 18.19
CA THR A 904 -25.95 4.61 17.97
C THR A 904 -24.54 5.07 17.62
N GLY A 905 -24.39 6.30 17.13
CA GLY A 905 -23.09 6.95 17.06
C GLY A 905 -22.56 7.30 18.45
N PHE A 906 -21.30 7.72 18.53
CA PHE A 906 -20.66 8.11 19.79
C PHE A 906 -21.48 9.18 20.52
N LYS A 907 -21.83 8.89 21.77
CA LYS A 907 -22.51 9.79 22.69
C LYS A 907 -21.59 10.04 23.89
N LYS A 908 -21.02 11.22 23.98
CA LYS A 908 -20.02 11.58 25.00
C LYS A 908 -20.52 11.38 26.45
N ALA A 909 -21.80 11.40 26.69
CA ALA A 909 -22.39 11.18 28.02
C ALA A 909 -22.38 9.70 28.43
N ASP A 910 -22.61 8.79 27.46
CA ASP A 910 -22.88 7.38 27.70
C ASP A 910 -21.70 6.48 27.31
N ASP A 911 -20.96 6.87 26.25
CA ASP A 911 -19.89 6.06 25.67
C ASP A 911 -18.52 6.43 26.22
N LYS A 912 -17.56 5.52 26.10
CA LYS A 912 -16.21 5.69 26.63
C LYS A 912 -15.18 5.60 25.53
N TYR A 913 -14.13 6.44 25.59
CA TYR A 913 -12.98 6.33 24.71
C TYR A 913 -12.21 5.05 24.98
N ARG A 914 -11.77 4.38 23.91
CA ARG A 914 -10.77 3.32 23.95
C ARG A 914 -9.39 3.87 23.62
N PHE A 915 -9.31 4.62 22.51
CA PHE A 915 -8.12 5.37 22.11
C PHE A 915 -8.52 6.76 21.63
N THR A 916 -7.65 7.73 21.90
CA THR A 916 -7.65 8.96 21.12
C THR A 916 -6.24 9.18 20.57
N ARG A 917 -6.12 9.59 19.32
CA ARG A 917 -4.83 9.86 18.69
C ARG A 917 -4.87 11.23 18.02
N LYS A 918 -3.88 12.06 18.31
CA LYS A 918 -3.72 13.36 17.67
C LYS A 918 -2.39 13.43 16.94
N PHE A 919 -2.43 13.73 15.62
CA PHE A 919 -1.28 13.62 14.73
C PHE A 919 -0.61 14.96 14.39
N GLY A 920 -1.31 16.08 14.53
CA GLY A 920 -0.82 17.40 14.13
C GLY A 920 -0.95 17.68 12.63
N THR A 921 -0.85 18.94 12.26
CA THR A 921 -0.79 19.40 10.86
C THR A 921 0.65 19.35 10.38
N THR A 922 0.88 18.81 9.19
CA THR A 922 2.22 18.73 8.59
C THR A 922 2.36 19.79 7.50
N PHE A 923 3.41 20.58 7.60
CA PHE A 923 3.81 21.59 6.61
C PHE A 923 5.06 21.11 5.90
N GLY A 924 5.08 21.24 4.58
CA GLY A 924 6.22 20.85 3.76
C GLY A 924 6.43 21.78 2.59
N ILE A 925 7.68 21.97 2.23
CA ILE A 925 8.10 22.65 1.00
C ILE A 925 8.98 21.70 0.20
N THR A 926 8.75 21.61 -1.10
CA THR A 926 9.50 20.77 -2.01
C THR A 926 9.96 21.58 -3.20
N PHE A 927 11.24 21.51 -3.52
CA PHE A 927 11.82 22.04 -4.75
C PHE A 927 12.12 20.88 -5.69
N GLY A 928 11.65 20.97 -6.92
CA GLY A 928 11.90 20.02 -7.99
C GLY A 928 12.58 20.67 -9.18
N TYR A 929 13.54 19.97 -9.81
CA TYR A 929 14.18 20.39 -11.04
C TYR A 929 14.19 19.24 -12.07
N SER A 930 13.83 19.54 -13.30
CA SER A 930 13.74 18.60 -14.43
C SER A 930 14.58 19.09 -15.61
N LEU A 931 15.47 18.21 -16.11
CA LEU A 931 16.31 18.42 -17.29
C LEU A 931 15.67 17.81 -18.54
#